data_300dd60227fd3f81a3197d312fcc9a04
#
_entry.id   300dd60227fd3f81a3197d312fcc9a04
#
_cell.length_a   1.000
_cell.length_b   1.000
_cell.length_c   1.000
_cell.angle_alpha   90.00
_cell.angle_beta   90.00
_cell.angle_gamma   90.00
#
_symmetry.space_group_name_H-M   'P 1'
#
loop_
_entity.id
_entity.type
_entity.pdbx_description
1 polymer ?
#
loop_
_entity_poly.entity_id
_entity_poly.type
_entity_poly.pdbx_seq_one_letter_code
_entity_poly.pdbx_strand_id
1 'polypeptide(L)'
;MIMNDIAESGLTLDRGPRVLLDAVGQDPAGPLSVGIAGPGGHGKTALLTELARVHQRAGIAVRTIAPQPGEAVDPDTVVLVDDAHLLDDARVEVLLRLVATRRHRLVVAHRPWPRSAALSELVDALRRDGQAMLLTPFTREQTAAYLAGTPELGRRDDLVDFVHTQTGGVPRDVERLARGLAGTDTRTGAVVNPPRSVVAEFGPDLDVQPTAVQRLLLAVAAGGTLPVSMLGALVDREPAAVDDLIATTRAAGLLGADGRLTPIVRRAVTTLSPTTERNAVCRRLTELQLARGGVVLPLVRSLLAVGALSDCPVTTLTAAANEALADEPAFAAELFAAATAAGHPAGAKQALAAALAGNLDDALRLADRLLATAAPPDRREAAVVAATALAHRGHVGRSVELYRWAGTASATSFATVGAIATGDLGVTAEPPPGDPTGEPSTMHASAARLTATGVRDSVSGPPTAALSALVQAAALLEPDGRAALLPDSPAALAALTAVHCGELEIAERVLHRALAGGVGGPLMARRHRLLQAWILMVRGETHAATERLATVTLDGRQLESRDLLFAAAIRMGVSRRNSDLGALKRGWGQALEAVVRHPVDLFTLLPLGELAIAGARLGDLARLEPYLIQGRALLSRLGDPPLWSVPLRWSGLHAAILTAEPATADEHVTALLAAADHSRYAAVVAAAAQSWVEVLRGDVDPIRVEAAARGLHDTGLCWDGARLAGQAAIRTADRRAMTTLLECARALQGRPSGGPAPATGASTTRVAGPTQQGLSDREYEVAELVLAGLTYREIGDRLFISAKTVEHHVARMRNRLNCANRTELLALLRTLVADRASDTAGQPWPQRAVR
;
A
#
# COMPACT_ATOMS: atom_id res chain seq x y z
N MET A 1 18.51 37.45 -42.86
CA MET A 1 19.26 38.02 -41.70
C MET A 1 18.37 38.22 -40.48
N ILE A 2 17.10 38.62 -40.63
CA ILE A 2 16.16 38.84 -39.53
C ILE A 2 15.63 37.53 -38.83
N MET A 3 15.58 36.42 -39.55
CA MET A 3 15.17 35.12 -38.97
C MET A 3 16.15 34.55 -37.94
N ASN A 4 17.44 34.93 -37.99
CA ASN A 4 18.42 34.47 -36.97
C ASN A 4 18.37 35.30 -35.68
N ASP A 5 17.91 36.55 -35.73
CA ASP A 5 17.93 37.51 -34.61
C ASP A 5 16.81 37.21 -33.58
N ILE A 6 15.70 36.58 -33.98
CA ILE A 6 14.63 36.16 -33.05
C ILE A 6 15.06 34.94 -32.22
N ALA A 7 15.93 34.10 -32.78
CA ALA A 7 16.54 33.01 -32.05
C ALA A 7 17.54 33.50 -30.97
N GLU A 8 18.14 34.68 -31.13
CA GLU A 8 19.06 35.28 -30.17
C GLU A 8 18.32 35.95 -28.99
N SER A 9 17.02 36.32 -29.13
CA SER A 9 16.26 36.95 -28.04
C SER A 9 15.84 35.98 -26.92
N GLY A 10 15.98 34.68 -27.10
CA GLY A 10 15.63 33.66 -26.10
C GLY A 10 14.12 33.57 -25.80
N LEU A 11 13.28 34.29 -26.55
CA LEU A 11 11.82 34.30 -26.35
C LEU A 11 11.18 33.04 -26.93
N THR A 12 10.62 32.22 -26.05
CA THR A 12 9.74 31.11 -26.45
C THR A 12 8.34 31.68 -26.70
N LEU A 13 7.91 31.67 -27.96
CA LEU A 13 6.64 32.25 -28.36
C LEU A 13 5.67 31.20 -28.89
N ASP A 14 4.39 31.40 -28.57
CA ASP A 14 3.30 30.68 -29.20
C ASP A 14 3.14 31.13 -30.68
N ARG A 15 2.37 30.38 -31.47
CA ARG A 15 2.19 30.63 -32.91
C ARG A 15 1.72 32.06 -33.21
N GLY A 16 0.74 32.57 -32.45
CA GLY A 16 0.19 33.92 -32.65
C GLY A 16 1.21 35.03 -32.46
N PRO A 17 1.87 35.15 -31.32
CA PRO A 17 2.93 36.09 -31.06
C PRO A 17 4.10 36.03 -32.07
N ARG A 18 4.46 34.82 -32.50
CA ARG A 18 5.52 34.61 -33.51
C ARG A 18 5.12 35.17 -34.87
N VAL A 19 3.90 34.84 -35.34
CA VAL A 19 3.36 35.38 -36.61
C VAL A 19 3.30 36.92 -36.57
N LEU A 20 2.92 37.51 -35.44
CA LEU A 20 2.90 38.99 -35.30
C LEU A 20 4.32 39.58 -35.40
N LEU A 21 5.30 39.02 -34.69
CA LEU A 21 6.68 39.50 -34.76
C LEU A 21 7.31 39.34 -36.14
N ASP A 22 7.04 38.22 -36.80
CA ASP A 22 7.52 37.95 -38.16
C ASP A 22 6.89 38.94 -39.16
N ALA A 23 5.59 39.24 -39.06
CA ALA A 23 4.91 40.22 -39.92
C ALA A 23 5.45 41.61 -39.70
N VAL A 24 5.62 42.06 -38.45
CA VAL A 24 6.21 43.36 -38.13
C VAL A 24 7.69 43.42 -38.55
N GLY A 25 8.43 42.30 -38.46
CA GLY A 25 9.80 42.25 -38.91
C GLY A 25 9.95 42.34 -40.45
N GLN A 26 8.98 41.86 -41.20
CA GLN A 26 8.92 41.95 -42.67
C GLN A 26 8.50 43.35 -43.16
N ASP A 27 7.56 43.99 -42.52
CA ASP A 27 7.08 45.33 -42.81
C ASP A 27 6.86 46.14 -41.54
N PRO A 28 7.95 46.73 -40.98
CA PRO A 28 7.85 47.53 -39.76
C PRO A 28 7.05 48.83 -39.89
N ALA A 29 6.91 49.33 -41.13
CA ALA A 29 6.14 50.53 -41.44
C ALA A 29 4.66 50.26 -41.75
N GLY A 30 4.28 48.98 -41.88
CA GLY A 30 2.93 48.56 -42.20
C GLY A 30 1.86 48.91 -41.15
N PRO A 31 0.59 48.84 -41.51
CA PRO A 31 -0.48 49.12 -40.58
C PRO A 31 -0.50 48.11 -39.42
N LEU A 32 -0.60 48.60 -38.19
CA LEU A 32 -0.57 47.77 -37.01
C LEU A 32 -1.66 48.21 -36.02
N SER A 33 -2.62 47.35 -35.72
CA SER A 33 -3.65 47.54 -34.71
C SER A 33 -3.89 46.19 -34.01
N VAL A 34 -3.34 46.03 -32.80
CA VAL A 34 -3.34 44.72 -32.10
C VAL A 34 -3.73 44.90 -30.65
N GLY A 35 -4.66 44.10 -30.20
CA GLY A 35 -5.01 43.93 -28.81
C GLY A 35 -4.40 42.61 -28.24
N ILE A 36 -3.63 42.72 -27.17
CA ILE A 36 -2.96 41.58 -26.49
C ILE A 36 -3.59 41.38 -25.12
N ALA A 37 -4.39 40.35 -24.98
CA ALA A 37 -4.99 39.98 -23.70
C ALA A 37 -4.19 38.85 -23.04
N GLY A 38 -4.16 38.82 -21.71
CA GLY A 38 -3.58 37.71 -20.96
C GLY A 38 -3.41 38.01 -19.46
N PRO A 39 -3.46 37.04 -18.60
CA PRO A 39 -3.18 37.21 -17.17
C PRO A 39 -1.77 37.72 -16.89
N GLY A 40 -1.51 38.12 -15.65
CA GLY A 40 -0.18 38.50 -15.19
C GLY A 40 0.83 37.35 -15.41
N GLY A 41 2.07 37.70 -15.79
CA GLY A 41 3.13 36.69 -16.01
C GLY A 41 3.07 35.92 -17.32
N HIS A 42 2.10 36.20 -18.23
CA HIS A 42 1.95 35.50 -19.51
C HIS A 42 2.78 36.11 -20.66
N GLY A 43 3.71 37.04 -20.38
CA GLY A 43 4.66 37.53 -21.37
C GLY A 43 4.20 38.74 -22.18
N LYS A 44 3.11 39.47 -21.80
CA LYS A 44 2.65 40.70 -22.49
C LYS A 44 3.73 41.75 -22.64
N THR A 45 4.34 42.14 -21.52
CA THR A 45 5.42 43.11 -21.49
C THR A 45 6.64 42.67 -22.31
N ALA A 46 6.99 41.36 -22.25
CA ALA A 46 8.11 40.86 -23.04
C ALA A 46 7.82 40.96 -24.54
N LEU A 47 6.61 40.65 -24.98
CA LEU A 47 6.19 40.75 -26.37
C LEU A 47 6.21 42.22 -26.83
N LEU A 48 5.70 43.17 -26.02
CA LEU A 48 5.75 44.64 -26.31
C LEU A 48 7.18 45.14 -26.41
N THR A 49 8.09 44.64 -25.53
CA THR A 49 9.49 45.03 -25.54
C THR A 49 10.18 44.55 -26.84
N GLU A 50 9.85 43.37 -27.30
CA GLU A 50 10.42 42.85 -28.55
C GLU A 50 9.88 43.60 -29.76
N LEU A 51 8.56 43.86 -29.79
CA LEU A 51 8.00 44.72 -30.84
C LEU A 51 8.65 46.10 -30.85
N ALA A 52 8.93 46.71 -29.71
CA ALA A 52 9.64 47.99 -29.60
C ALA A 52 11.03 47.89 -30.22
N ARG A 53 11.79 46.82 -29.93
CA ARG A 53 13.13 46.61 -30.52
C ARG A 53 13.08 46.44 -32.04
N VAL A 54 12.10 45.68 -32.57
CA VAL A 54 11.96 45.55 -34.04
C VAL A 54 11.73 46.89 -34.69
N HIS A 55 10.82 47.70 -34.19
CA HIS A 55 10.56 49.05 -34.75
C HIS A 55 11.75 50.00 -34.61
N GLN A 56 12.43 50.01 -33.46
CA GLN A 56 13.61 50.84 -33.20
C GLN A 56 14.78 50.46 -34.14
N ARG A 57 15.00 49.16 -34.39
CA ARG A 57 16.02 48.74 -35.39
C ARG A 57 15.69 49.17 -36.81
N ALA A 58 14.39 49.32 -37.15
CA ALA A 58 13.92 49.86 -38.40
C ALA A 58 13.94 51.41 -38.47
N GLY A 59 14.40 52.07 -37.40
CA GLY A 59 14.45 53.56 -37.34
C GLY A 59 13.09 54.22 -37.07
N ILE A 60 12.11 53.44 -36.63
CA ILE A 60 10.73 53.93 -36.35
C ILE A 60 10.65 54.39 -34.88
N ALA A 61 10.11 55.55 -34.63
CA ALA A 61 9.90 56.07 -33.30
C ALA A 61 8.86 55.23 -32.53
N VAL A 62 9.17 54.83 -31.27
CA VAL A 62 8.33 54.05 -30.43
C VAL A 62 7.93 54.81 -29.16
N ARG A 63 6.65 54.90 -28.89
CA ARG A 63 6.07 55.45 -27.69
C ARG A 63 5.48 54.35 -26.82
N THR A 64 5.94 54.22 -25.57
CA THR A 64 5.49 53.22 -24.60
C THR A 64 4.52 53.76 -23.55
N ILE A 65 4.23 55.05 -23.56
CA ILE A 65 3.29 55.70 -22.63
C ILE A 65 2.01 56.04 -23.39
N ALA A 66 0.84 55.69 -22.79
CA ALA A 66 -0.45 56.05 -23.35
C ALA A 66 -0.57 57.59 -23.52
N PRO A 67 -1.02 58.07 -24.70
CA PRO A 67 -1.18 59.48 -24.92
C PRO A 67 -2.23 60.12 -24.00
N GLN A 68 -2.02 61.41 -23.67
CA GLN A 68 -2.95 62.16 -22.84
C GLN A 68 -4.11 62.74 -23.64
N PRO A 69 -5.28 63.04 -23.01
CA PRO A 69 -6.36 63.77 -23.68
C PRO A 69 -5.89 65.09 -24.28
N GLY A 70 -6.13 65.27 -25.61
CA GLY A 70 -5.68 66.46 -26.33
C GLY A 70 -4.28 66.45 -26.91
N GLU A 71 -3.50 65.37 -26.63
CA GLU A 71 -2.17 65.23 -27.18
C GLU A 71 -2.20 64.71 -28.62
N ALA A 72 -1.49 65.32 -29.51
CA ALA A 72 -1.36 64.88 -30.90
C ALA A 72 -0.32 63.77 -30.99
N VAL A 73 -0.69 62.64 -31.59
CA VAL A 73 0.19 61.52 -31.83
C VAL A 73 0.64 61.53 -33.28
N ASP A 74 1.94 61.53 -33.54
CA ASP A 74 2.50 61.45 -34.90
C ASP A 74 2.11 60.09 -35.50
N PRO A 75 1.51 60.03 -36.70
CA PRO A 75 1.17 58.82 -37.41
C PRO A 75 2.36 57.89 -37.69
N ASP A 76 3.55 58.42 -37.82
CA ASP A 76 4.75 57.61 -38.05
C ASP A 76 5.30 56.96 -36.78
N THR A 77 4.82 57.35 -35.62
CA THR A 77 5.20 56.77 -34.34
C THR A 77 4.35 55.52 -34.02
N VAL A 78 4.98 54.45 -33.55
CA VAL A 78 4.28 53.26 -33.03
C VAL A 78 3.97 53.45 -31.55
N VAL A 79 2.70 53.28 -31.17
CA VAL A 79 2.22 53.39 -29.79
C VAL A 79 2.06 51.97 -29.20
N LEU A 80 2.85 51.63 -28.19
CA LEU A 80 2.81 50.38 -27.49
C LEU A 80 2.35 50.62 -26.04
N VAL A 81 1.15 50.21 -25.70
CA VAL A 81 0.54 50.49 -24.39
C VAL A 81 0.53 49.20 -23.59
N ASP A 82 1.25 49.17 -22.48
CA ASP A 82 1.12 48.06 -21.50
C ASP A 82 0.10 48.42 -20.42
N ASP A 83 -0.40 47.38 -19.76
CA ASP A 83 -1.34 47.44 -18.62
C ASP A 83 -2.51 48.44 -18.85
N ALA A 84 -3.10 48.46 -20.03
CA ALA A 84 -4.20 49.35 -20.39
C ALA A 84 -5.42 49.23 -19.46
N HIS A 85 -5.57 48.17 -18.72
CA HIS A 85 -6.59 47.94 -17.71
C HIS A 85 -6.44 48.84 -16.45
N LEU A 86 -5.31 49.50 -16.30
CA LEU A 86 -5.03 50.47 -15.22
C LEU A 86 -5.19 51.94 -15.67
N LEU A 87 -5.47 52.16 -16.95
CA LEU A 87 -5.71 53.51 -17.47
C LEU A 87 -7.07 54.03 -17.06
N ASP A 88 -7.16 55.34 -16.88
CA ASP A 88 -8.43 56.03 -16.73
C ASP A 88 -9.22 56.02 -18.05
N ASP A 89 -10.55 56.18 -17.97
CA ASP A 89 -11.43 56.11 -19.12
C ASP A 89 -11.11 57.17 -20.18
N ALA A 90 -10.62 58.37 -19.77
CA ALA A 90 -10.25 59.45 -20.70
C ALA A 90 -9.04 59.07 -21.58
N ARG A 91 -8.04 58.36 -21.03
CA ARG A 91 -6.91 57.83 -21.81
C ARG A 91 -7.32 56.63 -22.68
N VAL A 92 -8.22 55.78 -22.19
CA VAL A 92 -8.76 54.68 -23.02
C VAL A 92 -9.55 55.23 -24.21
N GLU A 93 -10.32 56.33 -24.04
CA GLU A 93 -11.02 57.02 -25.13
C GLU A 93 -10.07 57.63 -26.18
N VAL A 94 -8.88 58.09 -25.76
CA VAL A 94 -7.84 58.51 -26.71
C VAL A 94 -7.39 57.32 -27.58
N LEU A 95 -7.13 56.19 -26.96
CA LEU A 95 -6.73 54.98 -27.69
C LEU A 95 -7.83 54.50 -28.66
N LEU A 96 -9.09 54.56 -28.22
CA LEU A 96 -10.25 54.22 -29.05
C LEU A 96 -10.33 55.11 -30.32
N ARG A 97 -10.09 56.42 -30.16
CA ARG A 97 -10.03 57.34 -31.30
C ARG A 97 -8.87 57.03 -32.24
N LEU A 98 -7.69 56.66 -31.72
CA LEU A 98 -6.56 56.26 -32.55
C LEU A 98 -6.87 55.00 -33.37
N VAL A 99 -7.57 54.01 -32.80
CA VAL A 99 -8.04 52.79 -33.51
C VAL A 99 -9.00 53.22 -34.63
N ALA A 100 -10.00 54.08 -34.33
CA ALA A 100 -11.02 54.51 -35.29
C ALA A 100 -10.44 55.27 -36.48
N THR A 101 -9.35 56.01 -36.36
CA THR A 101 -8.71 56.74 -37.44
C THR A 101 -7.99 55.84 -38.45
N ARG A 102 -7.57 54.61 -38.04
CA ARG A 102 -6.81 53.63 -38.85
C ARG A 102 -5.48 54.16 -39.41
N ARG A 103 -4.96 55.27 -38.87
CA ARG A 103 -3.74 55.95 -39.35
C ARG A 103 -2.54 55.68 -38.45
N HIS A 104 -2.77 55.19 -37.24
CA HIS A 104 -1.74 54.99 -36.23
C HIS A 104 -1.44 53.53 -36.04
N ARG A 105 -0.16 53.21 -35.81
CA ARG A 105 0.30 51.87 -35.41
C ARG A 105 0.15 51.75 -33.91
N LEU A 106 -0.76 50.86 -33.45
CA LEU A 106 -1.14 50.74 -32.06
C LEU A 106 -1.13 49.28 -31.61
N VAL A 107 -0.45 48.96 -30.50
CA VAL A 107 -0.54 47.70 -29.79
C VAL A 107 -0.93 48.00 -28.35
N VAL A 108 -1.99 47.37 -27.89
CA VAL A 108 -2.53 47.52 -26.55
C VAL A 108 -2.54 46.20 -25.80
N ALA A 109 -1.77 46.12 -24.74
CA ALA A 109 -1.78 44.96 -23.84
C ALA A 109 -2.61 45.24 -22.58
N HIS A 110 -3.43 44.29 -22.19
CA HIS A 110 -4.28 44.42 -21.01
C HIS A 110 -4.47 43.05 -20.30
N ARG A 111 -4.85 43.11 -19.02
CA ARG A 111 -5.36 41.94 -18.30
C ARG A 111 -6.84 41.73 -18.59
N PRO A 112 -7.36 40.49 -18.44
CA PRO A 112 -8.79 40.21 -18.66
C PRO A 112 -9.71 40.90 -17.64
N TRP A 113 -9.17 41.33 -16.50
CA TRP A 113 -9.90 41.97 -15.40
C TRP A 113 -8.97 42.92 -14.59
N PRO A 114 -9.42 44.06 -14.01
CA PRO A 114 -10.77 44.65 -14.19
C PRO A 114 -11.00 45.17 -15.61
N ARG A 115 -12.24 45.34 -15.98
CA ARG A 115 -12.61 45.76 -17.35
C ARG A 115 -13.66 46.88 -17.29
N SER A 116 -13.21 48.13 -17.48
CA SER A 116 -14.14 49.27 -17.59
C SER A 116 -14.95 49.19 -18.89
N ALA A 117 -16.04 49.94 -18.96
CA ALA A 117 -16.83 50.03 -20.17
C ALA A 117 -16.02 50.56 -21.36
N ALA A 118 -15.20 51.61 -21.12
CA ALA A 118 -14.31 52.16 -22.13
C ALA A 118 -13.28 51.15 -22.62
N LEU A 119 -12.66 50.42 -21.72
CA LEU A 119 -11.72 49.34 -22.09
C LEU A 119 -12.42 48.23 -22.90
N SER A 120 -13.67 47.90 -22.57
CA SER A 120 -14.45 46.92 -23.33
C SER A 120 -14.69 47.38 -24.76
N GLU A 121 -15.07 48.65 -24.94
CA GLU A 121 -15.25 49.25 -26.27
C GLU A 121 -13.94 49.26 -27.07
N LEU A 122 -12.80 49.60 -26.45
CA LEU A 122 -11.49 49.57 -27.09
C LEU A 122 -11.10 48.14 -27.56
N VAL A 123 -11.31 47.16 -26.70
CA VAL A 123 -11.03 45.75 -27.04
C VAL A 123 -11.91 45.25 -28.18
N ASP A 124 -13.19 45.65 -28.18
CA ASP A 124 -14.13 45.29 -29.26
C ASP A 124 -13.80 46.01 -30.57
N ALA A 125 -13.30 47.28 -30.50
CA ALA A 125 -12.80 47.98 -31.68
C ALA A 125 -11.53 47.30 -32.24
N LEU A 126 -10.57 46.93 -31.40
CA LEU A 126 -9.37 46.20 -31.79
C LEU A 126 -9.69 44.83 -32.40
N ARG A 127 -10.75 44.13 -31.93
CA ARG A 127 -11.19 42.88 -32.53
C ARG A 127 -11.82 43.06 -33.90
N ARG A 128 -12.57 44.15 -34.09
CA ARG A 128 -13.26 44.40 -35.39
C ARG A 128 -12.33 44.97 -36.46
N ASP A 129 -11.47 45.85 -36.05
CA ASP A 129 -10.65 46.67 -36.95
C ASP A 129 -9.20 46.26 -37.04
N GLY A 130 -8.75 45.31 -36.22
CA GLY A 130 -7.40 44.83 -36.12
C GLY A 130 -7.30 43.37 -35.79
N GLN A 131 -6.32 43.01 -35.00
CA GLN A 131 -6.08 41.67 -34.50
C GLN A 131 -6.26 41.60 -32.97
N ALA A 132 -6.88 40.57 -32.47
CA ALA A 132 -6.92 40.30 -31.04
C ALA A 132 -6.22 38.99 -30.76
N MET A 133 -5.34 39.01 -29.76
CA MET A 133 -4.51 37.90 -29.37
C MET A 133 -4.71 37.59 -27.88
N LEU A 134 -4.82 36.31 -27.52
CA LEU A 134 -4.81 35.85 -26.15
C LEU A 134 -3.52 35.08 -25.87
N LEU A 135 -2.75 35.52 -24.88
CA LEU A 135 -1.58 34.80 -24.41
C LEU A 135 -1.98 33.70 -23.42
N THR A 136 -1.53 32.49 -23.73
CA THR A 136 -1.79 31.27 -22.93
C THR A 136 -0.54 30.83 -22.18
N PRO A 137 -0.66 29.98 -21.15
CA PRO A 137 0.48 29.30 -20.53
C PRO A 137 1.26 28.49 -21.58
N PHE A 138 2.53 28.30 -21.35
CA PHE A 138 3.37 27.41 -22.17
C PHE A 138 2.86 25.97 -22.09
N THR A 139 2.83 25.32 -23.24
CA THR A 139 2.69 23.85 -23.27
C THR A 139 3.95 23.19 -22.69
N ARG A 140 3.87 21.87 -22.42
CA ARG A 140 5.05 21.10 -22.01
C ARG A 140 6.20 21.23 -23.04
N GLU A 141 5.87 21.21 -24.32
CA GLU A 141 6.85 21.35 -25.41
C GLU A 141 7.50 22.73 -25.43
N GLN A 142 6.75 23.79 -25.20
CA GLN A 142 7.26 25.15 -25.09
C GLN A 142 8.12 25.33 -23.82
N THR A 143 7.74 24.71 -22.69
CA THR A 143 8.57 24.66 -21.49
C THR A 143 9.90 23.94 -21.78
N ALA A 144 9.87 22.83 -22.52
CA ALA A 144 11.07 22.11 -22.97
C ALA A 144 11.96 22.96 -23.87
N ALA A 145 11.36 23.70 -24.82
CA ALA A 145 12.09 24.59 -25.71
C ALA A 145 12.78 25.74 -24.92
N TYR A 146 12.07 26.32 -23.93
CA TYR A 146 12.64 27.35 -23.06
C TYR A 146 13.83 26.83 -22.26
N LEU A 147 13.70 25.66 -21.62
CA LEU A 147 14.77 25.06 -20.83
C LEU A 147 15.99 24.66 -21.70
N ALA A 148 15.75 24.18 -22.91
CA ALA A 148 16.82 23.86 -23.87
C ALA A 148 17.65 25.08 -24.28
N GLY A 149 17.06 26.28 -24.26
CA GLY A 149 17.74 27.57 -24.47
C GLY A 149 18.54 28.05 -23.26
N THR A 150 18.42 27.38 -22.09
CA THR A 150 19.20 27.69 -20.88
C THR A 150 20.43 26.77 -20.81
N PRO A 151 21.67 27.25 -21.01
CA PRO A 151 22.84 26.39 -21.20
C PRO A 151 23.13 25.43 -20.05
N GLU A 152 22.77 25.82 -18.81
CA GLU A 152 23.07 25.06 -17.59
C GLU A 152 22.09 23.91 -17.32
N LEU A 153 20.86 23.97 -17.86
CA LEU A 153 19.80 23.00 -17.59
C LEU A 153 19.69 21.92 -18.67
N GLY A 154 19.96 22.26 -19.91
CA GLY A 154 19.91 21.33 -21.04
C GLY A 154 18.52 20.71 -21.27
N ARG A 155 18.48 19.72 -22.16
CA ARG A 155 17.24 19.02 -22.52
C ARG A 155 17.07 17.76 -21.65
N ARG A 156 16.46 17.92 -20.48
CA ARG A 156 16.18 16.84 -19.50
C ARG A 156 14.67 16.72 -19.27
N ASP A 157 14.09 15.61 -19.63
CA ASP A 157 12.64 15.39 -19.54
C ASP A 157 12.12 15.44 -18.09
N ASP A 158 12.91 14.96 -17.12
CA ASP A 158 12.58 15.03 -15.69
C ASP A 158 12.48 16.46 -15.16
N LEU A 159 13.38 17.35 -15.62
CA LEU A 159 13.33 18.78 -15.29
C LEU A 159 12.17 19.50 -16.00
N VAL A 160 11.90 19.15 -17.25
CA VAL A 160 10.77 19.70 -18.00
C VAL A 160 9.47 19.38 -17.27
N ASP A 161 9.26 18.12 -16.88
CA ASP A 161 8.07 17.69 -16.18
C ASP A 161 7.94 18.35 -14.80
N PHE A 162 9.04 18.48 -14.08
CA PHE A 162 9.08 19.18 -12.82
C PHE A 162 8.70 20.65 -12.97
N VAL A 163 9.39 21.39 -13.86
CA VAL A 163 9.16 22.83 -14.07
C VAL A 163 7.74 23.09 -14.56
N HIS A 164 7.28 22.34 -15.54
CA HIS A 164 5.93 22.51 -16.08
C HIS A 164 4.85 22.23 -15.02
N THR A 165 4.99 21.15 -14.25
CA THR A 165 4.06 20.80 -13.16
C THR A 165 4.05 21.85 -12.05
N GLN A 166 5.23 22.34 -11.63
CA GLN A 166 5.32 23.35 -10.57
C GLN A 166 4.70 24.69 -10.96
N THR A 167 4.86 25.11 -12.22
CA THR A 167 4.50 26.44 -12.71
C THR A 167 3.17 26.49 -13.48
N GLY A 168 2.62 25.33 -13.85
CA GLY A 168 1.46 25.26 -14.75
C GLY A 168 1.74 25.89 -16.13
N GLY A 169 3.00 26.03 -16.51
CA GLY A 169 3.43 26.65 -17.77
C GLY A 169 3.34 28.18 -17.79
N VAL A 170 3.08 28.87 -16.68
CA VAL A 170 3.06 30.34 -16.64
C VAL A 170 4.47 30.87 -16.98
N PRO A 171 4.65 31.64 -18.09
CA PRO A 171 5.99 31.96 -18.61
C PRO A 171 6.91 32.63 -17.58
N ARG A 172 6.43 33.60 -16.81
CA ARG A 172 7.17 34.26 -15.74
C ARG A 172 7.66 33.27 -14.66
N ASP A 173 6.80 32.33 -14.29
CA ASP A 173 7.10 31.38 -13.23
C ASP A 173 8.05 30.27 -13.74
N VAL A 174 7.93 29.89 -15.03
CA VAL A 174 8.89 29.02 -15.73
C VAL A 174 10.26 29.69 -15.75
N GLU A 175 10.34 30.95 -16.11
CA GLU A 175 11.60 31.73 -16.13
C GLU A 175 12.23 31.80 -14.72
N ARG A 176 11.46 32.18 -13.70
CA ARG A 176 11.94 32.26 -12.31
C ARG A 176 12.49 30.92 -11.84
N LEU A 177 11.72 29.83 -12.06
CA LEU A 177 12.14 28.52 -11.62
C LEU A 177 13.35 28.00 -12.40
N ALA A 178 13.40 28.20 -13.72
CA ALA A 178 14.55 27.84 -14.54
C ALA A 178 15.82 28.57 -14.10
N ARG A 179 15.75 29.90 -13.89
CA ARG A 179 16.87 30.70 -13.40
C ARG A 179 17.37 30.24 -12.02
N GLY A 180 16.46 29.92 -11.12
CA GLY A 180 16.80 29.39 -9.78
C GLY A 180 17.41 27.99 -9.80
N LEU A 181 17.00 27.15 -10.75
CA LEU A 181 17.58 25.82 -10.95
C LEU A 181 18.95 25.86 -11.62
N ALA A 182 19.21 26.81 -12.53
CA ALA A 182 20.52 27.00 -13.16
C ALA A 182 21.63 27.31 -12.14
N GLY A 183 21.26 27.97 -11.01
CA GLY A 183 22.19 28.26 -9.91
C GLY A 183 22.38 27.10 -8.91
N THR A 184 21.75 25.93 -9.11
CA THR A 184 21.83 24.79 -8.20
C THR A 184 22.42 23.57 -8.91
N ASP A 185 23.20 22.75 -8.19
CA ASP A 185 23.73 21.50 -8.76
C ASP A 185 22.61 20.46 -8.91
N THR A 186 21.96 20.47 -10.08
CA THR A 186 20.87 19.54 -10.42
C THR A 186 21.38 18.19 -10.97
N ARG A 187 22.71 17.98 -11.03
CA ARG A 187 23.33 16.79 -11.66
C ARG A 187 23.28 15.55 -10.78
N THR A 188 23.13 15.70 -9.47
CA THR A 188 23.29 14.62 -8.47
C THR A 188 22.00 14.03 -7.92
N GLY A 189 20.80 14.48 -8.34
CA GLY A 189 19.55 13.93 -7.86
C GLY A 189 18.29 14.53 -8.49
N ALA A 190 17.16 13.85 -8.31
CA ALA A 190 15.86 14.38 -8.72
C ALA A 190 15.51 15.65 -7.92
N VAL A 191 15.15 16.73 -8.61
CA VAL A 191 14.67 17.96 -7.96
C VAL A 191 13.27 17.72 -7.41
N VAL A 192 13.14 17.67 -6.09
CA VAL A 192 11.85 17.38 -5.43
C VAL A 192 11.09 18.66 -5.07
N ASN A 193 11.79 19.78 -4.86
CA ASN A 193 11.20 21.03 -4.39
C ASN A 193 11.83 22.26 -5.08
N PRO A 194 11.03 23.32 -5.34
CA PRO A 194 11.55 24.60 -5.79
C PRO A 194 12.55 25.22 -4.79
N PRO A 195 13.63 25.86 -5.26
CA PRO A 195 14.59 26.57 -4.41
C PRO A 195 13.88 27.68 -3.58
N ARG A 196 14.36 27.90 -2.36
CA ARG A 196 13.79 28.94 -1.48
C ARG A 196 13.91 30.35 -2.07
N SER A 197 14.99 30.63 -2.79
CA SER A 197 15.19 31.90 -3.50
C SER A 197 14.09 32.18 -4.50
N VAL A 198 13.70 31.17 -5.29
CA VAL A 198 12.62 31.30 -6.28
C VAL A 198 11.27 31.56 -5.59
N VAL A 199 11.00 30.87 -4.47
CA VAL A 199 9.79 31.08 -3.68
C VAL A 199 9.73 32.52 -3.17
N ALA A 200 10.84 33.09 -2.72
CA ALA A 200 10.92 34.47 -2.25
C ALA A 200 10.61 35.52 -3.33
N GLU A 201 10.88 35.21 -4.61
CA GLU A 201 10.58 36.12 -5.74
C GLU A 201 9.06 36.38 -5.93
N PHE A 202 8.18 35.59 -5.29
CA PHE A 202 6.74 35.83 -5.30
C PHE A 202 6.28 36.87 -4.25
N GLY A 203 7.15 37.27 -3.30
CA GLY A 203 6.81 38.23 -2.27
C GLY A 203 6.17 39.50 -2.82
N PRO A 204 6.86 40.25 -3.73
CA PRO A 204 6.29 41.45 -4.33
C PRO A 204 4.96 41.25 -5.05
N ASP A 205 4.76 40.08 -5.71
CA ASP A 205 3.49 39.77 -6.37
C ASP A 205 2.35 39.57 -5.39
N LEU A 206 2.62 39.03 -4.19
CA LEU A 206 1.64 38.82 -3.11
C LEU A 206 1.38 40.10 -2.31
N ASP A 207 2.43 40.89 -2.01
CA ASP A 207 2.34 42.09 -1.18
C ASP A 207 1.50 43.22 -1.83
N VAL A 208 1.51 43.32 -3.15
CA VAL A 208 0.70 44.28 -3.92
C VAL A 208 -0.80 43.91 -3.91
N GLN A 209 -1.15 42.66 -3.55
CA GLN A 209 -2.55 42.25 -3.60
C GLN A 209 -3.35 42.81 -2.42
N PRO A 210 -4.63 43.19 -2.64
CA PRO A 210 -5.53 43.54 -1.55
C PRO A 210 -5.66 42.43 -0.49
N THR A 211 -5.85 42.77 0.77
CA THR A 211 -5.97 41.80 1.89
C THR A 211 -7.04 40.74 1.63
N ALA A 212 -8.15 41.09 0.97
CA ALA A 212 -9.19 40.12 0.60
C ALA A 212 -8.68 39.08 -0.40
N VAL A 213 -7.84 39.47 -1.38
CA VAL A 213 -7.18 38.55 -2.33
C VAL A 213 -6.17 37.68 -1.61
N GLN A 214 -5.36 38.23 -0.70
CA GLN A 214 -4.41 37.46 0.09
C GLN A 214 -5.11 36.39 0.93
N ARG A 215 -6.23 36.70 1.59
CA ARG A 215 -7.06 35.73 2.33
C ARG A 215 -7.66 34.68 1.42
N LEU A 216 -8.14 35.06 0.24
CA LEU A 216 -8.64 34.11 -0.77
C LEU A 216 -7.54 33.14 -1.21
N LEU A 217 -6.33 33.63 -1.49
CA LEU A 217 -5.18 32.80 -1.86
C LEU A 217 -4.82 31.83 -0.74
N LEU A 218 -4.80 32.29 0.51
CA LEU A 218 -4.58 31.44 1.69
C LEU A 218 -5.65 30.37 1.83
N ALA A 219 -6.92 30.71 1.60
CA ALA A 219 -8.03 29.78 1.67
C ALA A 219 -7.89 28.66 0.61
N VAL A 220 -7.61 29.05 -0.62
CA VAL A 220 -7.41 28.09 -1.72
C VAL A 220 -6.15 27.25 -1.49
N ALA A 221 -5.10 27.81 -0.93
CA ALA A 221 -3.88 27.08 -0.58
C ALA A 221 -4.15 25.99 0.47
N ALA A 222 -4.99 26.29 1.45
CA ALA A 222 -5.34 25.39 2.55
C ALA A 222 -6.40 24.33 2.16
N GLY A 223 -7.48 24.74 1.48
CA GLY A 223 -8.66 23.90 1.23
C GLY A 223 -8.85 23.45 -0.23
N GLY A 224 -8.00 23.88 -1.18
CA GLY A 224 -8.19 23.61 -2.60
C GLY A 224 -9.37 24.40 -3.19
N THR A 225 -10.21 23.73 -4.00
CA THR A 225 -11.37 24.38 -4.62
C THR A 225 -12.51 24.51 -3.60
N LEU A 226 -12.81 25.73 -3.18
CA LEU A 226 -13.84 26.04 -2.21
C LEU A 226 -15.09 26.65 -2.87
N PRO A 227 -16.30 26.38 -2.36
CA PRO A 227 -17.52 27.02 -2.84
C PRO A 227 -17.48 28.55 -2.66
N VAL A 228 -18.03 29.30 -3.60
CA VAL A 228 -18.10 30.79 -3.55
C VAL A 228 -18.75 31.29 -2.26
N SER A 229 -19.79 30.59 -1.79
CA SER A 229 -20.47 30.94 -0.52
C SER A 229 -19.58 30.79 0.72
N MET A 230 -18.60 29.87 0.69
CA MET A 230 -17.62 29.69 1.77
C MET A 230 -16.55 30.78 1.71
N LEU A 231 -16.07 31.10 0.52
CA LEU A 231 -15.13 32.17 0.30
C LEU A 231 -15.76 33.53 0.73
N GLY A 232 -17.05 33.75 0.41
CA GLY A 232 -17.79 34.91 0.86
C GLY A 232 -17.86 35.08 2.37
N ALA A 233 -18.18 33.99 3.07
CA ALA A 233 -18.21 33.94 4.54
C ALA A 233 -16.82 34.14 5.18
N LEU A 234 -15.73 33.78 4.45
CA LEU A 234 -14.36 33.97 4.92
C LEU A 234 -13.89 35.42 4.77
N VAL A 235 -14.21 36.07 3.63
CA VAL A 235 -13.75 37.43 3.31
C VAL A 235 -14.78 38.48 3.68
N ASP A 236 -15.91 38.07 4.26
CA ASP A 236 -17.04 38.93 4.62
C ASP A 236 -17.57 39.78 3.43
N ARG A 237 -17.88 39.09 2.33
CA ARG A 237 -18.34 39.67 1.07
C ARG A 237 -19.50 38.89 0.48
N GLU A 238 -20.37 39.65 -0.22
CA GLU A 238 -21.43 39.04 -1.03
C GLU A 238 -20.88 38.22 -2.22
N PRO A 239 -21.62 37.24 -2.74
CA PRO A 239 -21.19 36.35 -3.81
C PRO A 239 -20.66 37.07 -5.04
N ALA A 240 -21.30 38.14 -5.51
CA ALA A 240 -20.85 38.92 -6.66
C ALA A 240 -19.46 39.55 -6.44
N ALA A 241 -19.22 40.09 -5.25
CA ALA A 241 -17.92 40.66 -4.89
C ALA A 241 -16.83 39.57 -4.74
N VAL A 242 -17.20 38.33 -4.44
CA VAL A 242 -16.28 37.17 -4.42
C VAL A 242 -15.90 36.76 -5.84
N ASP A 243 -16.85 36.79 -6.78
CA ASP A 243 -16.58 36.53 -8.19
C ASP A 243 -15.61 37.56 -8.77
N ASP A 244 -15.77 38.84 -8.40
CA ASP A 244 -14.83 39.92 -8.75
C ASP A 244 -13.43 39.68 -8.18
N LEU A 245 -13.32 39.23 -6.92
CA LEU A 245 -12.06 38.86 -6.30
C LEU A 245 -11.38 37.69 -7.01
N ILE A 246 -12.14 36.66 -7.37
CA ILE A 246 -11.65 35.51 -8.13
C ILE A 246 -11.16 35.96 -9.52
N ALA A 247 -11.95 36.80 -10.22
CA ALA A 247 -11.57 37.34 -11.52
C ALA A 247 -10.29 38.18 -11.44
N THR A 248 -10.16 39.02 -10.42
CA THR A 248 -8.96 39.82 -10.15
C THR A 248 -7.75 38.92 -9.88
N THR A 249 -7.92 37.89 -9.06
CA THR A 249 -6.84 36.98 -8.71
C THR A 249 -6.37 36.17 -9.93
N ARG A 250 -7.31 35.75 -10.78
CA ARG A 250 -6.99 35.08 -12.08
C ARG A 250 -6.26 36.04 -13.03
N ALA A 251 -6.74 37.27 -13.12
CA ALA A 251 -6.12 38.28 -13.95
C ALA A 251 -4.71 38.68 -13.49
N ALA A 252 -4.43 38.60 -12.19
CA ALA A 252 -3.09 38.75 -11.65
C ALA A 252 -2.14 37.55 -12.02
N GLY A 253 -2.68 36.44 -12.51
CA GLY A 253 -1.92 35.23 -12.84
C GLY A 253 -1.51 34.39 -11.63
N LEU A 254 -2.19 34.60 -10.48
CA LEU A 254 -1.95 33.88 -9.23
C LEU A 254 -2.89 32.69 -9.05
N LEU A 255 -4.02 32.68 -9.77
CA LEU A 255 -5.02 31.60 -9.71
C LEU A 255 -5.27 31.07 -11.13
N GLY A 256 -5.26 29.75 -11.29
CA GLY A 256 -5.54 29.08 -12.56
C GLY A 256 -7.00 29.23 -13.00
N ALA A 257 -7.27 28.94 -14.27
CA ALA A 257 -8.63 28.95 -14.82
C ALA A 257 -9.55 27.96 -14.09
N ASP A 258 -9.00 26.88 -13.60
CA ASP A 258 -9.65 25.82 -12.82
C ASP A 258 -9.91 26.21 -11.34
N GLY A 259 -9.53 27.41 -10.93
CA GLY A 259 -9.65 27.87 -9.56
C GLY A 259 -8.64 27.29 -8.58
N ARG A 260 -7.55 26.70 -9.08
CA ARG A 260 -6.46 26.13 -8.27
C ARG A 260 -5.21 26.99 -8.34
N LEU A 261 -4.38 26.90 -7.31
CA LEU A 261 -3.03 27.45 -7.31
C LEU A 261 -2.07 26.44 -7.94
N THR A 262 -1.12 26.93 -8.75
CA THR A 262 0.01 26.10 -9.14
C THR A 262 0.82 25.68 -7.90
N PRO A 263 1.53 24.55 -7.91
CA PRO A 263 2.28 24.10 -6.72
C PRO A 263 3.28 25.14 -6.21
N ILE A 264 3.96 25.88 -7.09
CA ILE A 264 4.92 26.92 -6.70
C ILE A 264 4.23 28.13 -6.07
N VAL A 265 3.10 28.59 -6.61
CA VAL A 265 2.32 29.69 -6.04
C VAL A 265 1.72 29.29 -4.70
N ARG A 266 1.19 28.05 -4.57
CA ARG A 266 0.71 27.50 -3.30
C ARG A 266 1.80 27.56 -2.25
N ARG A 267 3.01 27.10 -2.61
CA ARG A 267 4.17 27.12 -1.71
C ARG A 267 4.57 28.55 -1.33
N ALA A 268 4.57 29.47 -2.28
CA ALA A 268 4.85 30.88 -2.00
C ALA A 268 3.84 31.48 -1.03
N VAL A 269 2.55 31.31 -1.28
CA VAL A 269 1.47 31.78 -0.39
C VAL A 269 1.63 31.20 1.01
N THR A 270 1.89 29.90 1.13
CA THR A 270 2.02 29.25 2.46
C THR A 270 3.31 29.62 3.19
N THR A 271 4.39 29.95 2.47
CA THR A 271 5.71 30.24 3.07
C THR A 271 5.87 31.72 3.41
N LEU A 272 5.36 32.62 2.55
CA LEU A 272 5.57 34.07 2.67
C LEU A 272 4.50 34.78 3.48
N SER A 273 3.27 34.21 3.57
CA SER A 273 2.21 34.83 4.38
C SER A 273 2.52 34.71 5.88
N PRO A 274 2.16 35.74 6.67
CA PRO A 274 2.32 35.73 8.11
C PRO A 274 1.62 34.50 8.75
N THR A 275 2.30 33.84 9.68
CA THR A 275 1.75 32.65 10.36
C THR A 275 0.44 32.92 11.07
N THR A 276 0.28 34.11 11.67
CA THR A 276 -0.94 34.53 12.35
C THR A 276 -2.14 34.62 11.41
N GLU A 277 -1.97 35.19 10.21
CA GLU A 277 -3.03 35.28 9.21
C GLU A 277 -3.38 33.91 8.63
N ARG A 278 -2.38 33.12 8.32
CA ARG A 278 -2.56 31.75 7.82
C ARG A 278 -3.37 30.90 8.81
N ASN A 279 -3.00 30.93 10.10
CA ASN A 279 -3.72 30.22 11.15
C ASN A 279 -5.15 30.73 11.33
N ALA A 280 -5.35 32.06 11.25
CA ALA A 280 -6.68 32.65 11.35
C ALA A 280 -7.60 32.23 10.18
N VAL A 281 -7.08 32.22 8.95
CA VAL A 281 -7.82 31.77 7.76
C VAL A 281 -8.13 30.28 7.86
N CYS A 282 -7.16 29.42 8.19
CA CYS A 282 -7.39 27.98 8.34
C CYS A 282 -8.41 27.68 9.44
N ARG A 283 -8.31 28.32 10.59
CA ARG A 283 -9.29 28.17 11.68
C ARG A 283 -10.69 28.55 11.23
N ARG A 284 -10.84 29.71 10.60
CA ARG A 284 -12.14 30.16 10.11
C ARG A 284 -12.71 29.23 9.05
N LEU A 285 -11.89 28.71 8.16
CA LEU A 285 -12.32 27.70 7.18
C LEU A 285 -12.78 26.40 7.84
N THR A 286 -12.06 25.91 8.85
CA THR A 286 -12.47 24.69 9.57
C THR A 286 -13.79 24.89 10.30
N GLU A 287 -14.01 26.05 10.93
CA GLU A 287 -15.31 26.40 11.56
C GLU A 287 -16.46 26.40 10.55
N LEU A 288 -16.26 27.07 9.40
CA LEU A 288 -17.25 27.14 8.34
C LEU A 288 -17.55 25.76 7.72
N GLN A 289 -16.51 24.95 7.53
CA GLN A 289 -16.63 23.61 6.98
C GLN A 289 -17.36 22.69 7.97
N LEU A 290 -17.00 22.74 9.25
CA LEU A 290 -17.63 21.97 10.30
C LEU A 290 -19.11 22.31 10.47
N ALA A 291 -19.46 23.62 10.44
CA ALA A 291 -20.85 24.09 10.52
C ALA A 291 -21.74 23.59 9.38
N ARG A 292 -21.14 23.20 8.24
CA ARG A 292 -21.83 22.64 7.06
C ARG A 292 -21.80 21.12 7.01
N GLY A 293 -21.16 20.45 7.98
CA GLY A 293 -20.95 19.01 7.97
C GLY A 293 -19.97 18.55 6.88
N GLY A 294 -19.07 19.43 6.43
CA GLY A 294 -18.08 19.09 5.40
C GLY A 294 -16.77 18.56 5.98
N VAL A 295 -15.92 18.02 5.10
CA VAL A 295 -14.64 17.39 5.45
C VAL A 295 -13.63 18.42 5.94
N VAL A 296 -13.07 18.22 7.13
CA VAL A 296 -12.10 19.14 7.77
C VAL A 296 -10.66 18.63 7.79
N LEU A 297 -10.44 17.33 7.55
CA LEU A 297 -9.13 16.67 7.63
C LEU A 297 -8.04 17.36 6.77
N PRO A 298 -8.27 17.76 5.50
CA PRO A 298 -7.26 18.45 4.69
C PRO A 298 -6.81 19.80 5.30
N LEU A 299 -7.74 20.53 5.94
CA LEU A 299 -7.46 21.81 6.60
C LEU A 299 -6.63 21.59 7.87
N VAL A 300 -6.96 20.57 8.66
CA VAL A 300 -6.20 20.20 9.87
C VAL A 300 -4.78 19.76 9.51
N ARG A 301 -4.60 19.06 8.40
CA ARG A 301 -3.24 18.73 7.88
C ARG A 301 -2.44 19.98 7.52
N SER A 302 -3.08 20.96 6.93
CA SER A 302 -2.42 22.24 6.59
C SER A 302 -1.98 22.98 7.86
N LEU A 303 -2.78 22.94 8.94
CA LEU A 303 -2.41 23.51 10.24
C LEU A 303 -1.27 22.72 10.91
N LEU A 304 -1.30 21.39 10.83
CA LEU A 304 -0.24 20.54 11.37
C LEU A 304 1.10 20.82 10.69
N ALA A 305 1.13 20.95 9.37
CA ALA A 305 2.34 21.22 8.60
C ALA A 305 3.06 22.53 9.01
N VAL A 306 2.37 23.45 9.68
CA VAL A 306 2.92 24.70 10.19
C VAL A 306 3.07 24.75 11.72
N GLY A 307 2.83 23.61 12.39
CA GLY A 307 2.98 23.50 13.85
C GLY A 307 1.87 24.20 14.67
N ALA A 308 0.72 24.51 14.05
CA ALA A 308 -0.37 25.28 14.64
C ALA A 308 -1.54 24.39 15.12
N LEU A 309 -1.27 23.15 15.48
CA LEU A 309 -2.29 22.20 15.94
C LEU A 309 -2.91 22.63 17.29
N SER A 310 -2.12 23.27 18.16
CA SER A 310 -2.56 23.82 19.44
C SER A 310 -3.63 24.89 19.32
N ASP A 311 -3.67 25.58 18.17
CA ASP A 311 -4.63 26.66 17.90
C ASP A 311 -5.93 26.16 17.26
N CYS A 312 -6.01 24.85 17.00
CA CYS A 312 -7.17 24.25 16.36
C CYS A 312 -8.27 23.97 17.40
N PRO A 313 -9.54 24.35 17.12
CA PRO A 313 -10.65 24.01 18.00
C PRO A 313 -10.74 22.49 18.22
N VAL A 314 -10.99 22.08 19.45
CA VAL A 314 -11.05 20.67 19.84
C VAL A 314 -12.09 19.87 19.06
N THR A 315 -13.25 20.50 18.78
CA THR A 315 -14.31 19.92 17.93
C THR A 315 -13.81 19.60 16.53
N THR A 316 -12.93 20.47 15.98
CA THR A 316 -12.31 20.26 14.66
C THR A 316 -11.31 19.11 14.69
N LEU A 317 -10.47 19.01 15.74
CA LEU A 317 -9.54 17.89 15.92
C LEU A 317 -10.29 16.55 16.01
N THR A 318 -11.38 16.53 16.76
CA THR A 318 -12.22 15.32 16.93
C THR A 318 -12.92 14.95 15.61
N ALA A 319 -13.43 15.93 14.86
CA ALA A 319 -14.03 15.69 13.53
C ALA A 319 -13.00 15.14 12.54
N ALA A 320 -11.84 15.78 12.43
CA ALA A 320 -10.74 15.32 11.57
C ALA A 320 -10.23 13.92 11.96
N ALA A 321 -10.17 13.61 13.25
CA ALA A 321 -9.80 12.28 13.75
C ALA A 321 -10.81 11.21 13.34
N ASN A 322 -12.12 11.52 13.42
CA ASN A 322 -13.16 10.60 12.93
C ASN A 322 -13.06 10.38 11.41
N GLU A 323 -12.76 11.42 10.64
CA GLU A 323 -12.56 11.31 9.18
C GLU A 323 -11.33 10.46 8.83
N ALA A 324 -10.25 10.58 9.60
CA ALA A 324 -9.02 9.85 9.38
C ALA A 324 -9.07 8.37 9.84
N LEU A 325 -10.06 8.01 10.66
CA LEU A 325 -10.09 6.73 11.40
C LEU A 325 -10.01 5.51 10.50
N ALA A 326 -10.68 5.53 9.36
CA ALA A 326 -10.75 4.40 8.45
C ALA A 326 -9.47 4.23 7.59
N ASP A 327 -8.91 5.32 7.10
CA ASP A 327 -7.80 5.28 6.14
C ASP A 327 -6.43 5.47 6.82
N GLU A 328 -6.37 6.26 7.89
CA GLU A 328 -5.15 6.65 8.58
C GLU A 328 -5.31 6.57 10.11
N PRO A 329 -5.56 5.38 10.67
CA PRO A 329 -5.86 5.23 12.09
C PRO A 329 -4.72 5.70 13.02
N ALA A 330 -3.46 5.64 12.59
CA ALA A 330 -2.34 6.18 13.35
C ALA A 330 -2.44 7.71 13.50
N PHE A 331 -2.77 8.40 12.41
CA PHE A 331 -2.97 9.84 12.44
C PHE A 331 -4.25 10.23 13.22
N ALA A 332 -5.31 9.44 13.10
CA ALA A 332 -6.50 9.61 13.94
C ALA A 332 -6.18 9.51 15.43
N ALA A 333 -5.33 8.56 15.83
CA ALA A 333 -4.91 8.42 17.23
C ALA A 333 -4.12 9.64 17.73
N GLU A 334 -3.26 10.23 16.89
CA GLU A 334 -2.54 11.48 17.20
C GLU A 334 -3.49 12.67 17.39
N LEU A 335 -4.49 12.81 16.50
CA LEU A 335 -5.48 13.88 16.59
C LEU A 335 -6.38 13.72 17.83
N PHE A 336 -6.80 12.50 18.17
CA PHE A 336 -7.55 12.24 19.41
C PHE A 336 -6.68 12.52 20.66
N ALA A 337 -5.38 12.19 20.61
CA ALA A 337 -4.46 12.51 21.68
C ALA A 337 -4.31 14.03 21.87
N ALA A 338 -4.19 14.79 20.77
CA ALA A 338 -4.16 16.25 20.79
C ALA A 338 -5.47 16.86 21.36
N ALA A 339 -6.63 16.33 20.96
CA ALA A 339 -7.91 16.75 21.51
C ALA A 339 -8.01 16.48 23.01
N THR A 340 -7.53 15.34 23.48
CA THR A 340 -7.50 14.97 24.90
C THR A 340 -6.57 15.88 25.69
N ALA A 341 -5.38 16.21 25.14
CA ALA A 341 -4.44 17.15 25.77
C ALA A 341 -5.01 18.57 25.88
N ALA A 342 -5.91 18.96 24.95
CA ALA A 342 -6.63 20.22 24.98
C ALA A 342 -7.88 20.20 25.91
N GLY A 343 -8.02 19.18 26.76
CA GLY A 343 -9.07 19.07 27.77
C GLY A 343 -10.39 18.44 27.29
N HIS A 344 -10.43 17.82 26.13
CA HIS A 344 -11.60 17.13 25.62
C HIS A 344 -11.33 15.64 25.44
N PRO A 345 -11.66 14.80 26.41
CA PRO A 345 -11.41 13.37 26.36
C PRO A 345 -12.08 12.76 25.13
N ALA A 346 -11.29 12.11 24.28
CA ALA A 346 -11.79 11.45 23.08
C ALA A 346 -12.50 10.11 23.37
N GLY A 347 -12.59 9.72 24.65
CA GLY A 347 -13.23 8.49 25.08
C GLY A 347 -12.62 7.23 24.46
N ALA A 348 -13.46 6.24 24.18
CA ALA A 348 -13.05 4.97 23.61
C ALA A 348 -12.50 5.08 22.16
N LYS A 349 -12.81 6.16 21.43
CA LYS A 349 -12.35 6.36 20.06
C LYS A 349 -10.85 6.50 19.94
N GLN A 350 -10.18 7.09 20.93
CA GLN A 350 -8.72 7.16 20.97
C GLN A 350 -8.11 5.76 21.12
N ALA A 351 -8.69 4.93 21.98
CA ALA A 351 -8.26 3.54 22.15
C ALA A 351 -8.53 2.70 20.89
N LEU A 352 -9.67 2.93 20.24
CA LEU A 352 -10.03 2.30 18.97
C LEU A 352 -9.03 2.65 17.86
N ALA A 353 -8.71 3.95 17.70
CA ALA A 353 -7.74 4.41 16.71
C ALA A 353 -6.34 3.80 16.94
N ALA A 354 -5.90 3.72 18.20
CA ALA A 354 -4.64 3.07 18.56
C ALA A 354 -4.65 1.57 18.20
N ALA A 355 -5.75 0.87 18.47
CA ALA A 355 -5.90 -0.55 18.14
C ALA A 355 -5.89 -0.79 16.63
N LEU A 356 -6.65 -0.02 15.85
CA LEU A 356 -6.67 -0.11 14.38
C LEU A 356 -5.30 0.21 13.77
N ALA A 357 -4.54 1.13 14.36
CA ALA A 357 -3.16 1.41 13.99
C ALA A 357 -2.18 0.28 14.32
N GLY A 358 -2.61 -0.75 15.06
CA GLY A 358 -1.78 -1.86 15.52
C GLY A 358 -0.96 -1.54 16.79
N ASN A 359 -1.24 -0.45 17.48
CA ASN A 359 -0.60 -0.08 18.76
C ASN A 359 -1.40 -0.67 19.94
N LEU A 360 -1.41 -2.00 20.08
CA LEU A 360 -2.26 -2.69 21.04
C LEU A 360 -1.89 -2.39 22.49
N ASP A 361 -0.63 -2.05 22.80
CA ASP A 361 -0.22 -1.61 24.15
C ASP A 361 -0.88 -0.30 24.56
N ASP A 362 -0.88 0.67 23.64
CA ASP A 362 -1.52 1.96 23.87
C ASP A 362 -3.04 1.80 23.97
N ALA A 363 -3.62 0.99 23.09
CA ALA A 363 -5.04 0.68 23.11
C ALA A 363 -5.47 0.08 24.45
N LEU A 364 -4.74 -0.92 24.97
CA LEU A 364 -5.02 -1.54 26.28
C LEU A 364 -4.87 -0.54 27.42
N ARG A 365 -3.79 0.25 27.45
CA ARG A 365 -3.59 1.26 28.50
C ARG A 365 -4.70 2.33 28.53
N LEU A 366 -5.17 2.74 27.33
CA LEU A 366 -6.25 3.69 27.20
C LEU A 366 -7.58 3.06 27.63
N ALA A 367 -7.86 1.83 27.19
CA ALA A 367 -9.06 1.10 27.56
C ALA A 367 -9.16 0.83 29.06
N ASP A 368 -8.07 0.39 29.71
CA ASP A 368 -8.03 0.14 31.15
C ASP A 368 -8.38 1.39 31.96
N ARG A 369 -7.84 2.56 31.57
CA ARG A 369 -8.19 3.83 32.23
C ARG A 369 -9.67 4.17 32.07
N LEU A 370 -10.24 3.93 30.88
CA LEU A 370 -11.66 4.19 30.63
C LEU A 370 -12.55 3.21 31.39
N LEU A 371 -12.18 1.94 31.49
CA LEU A 371 -12.90 0.93 32.27
C LEU A 371 -13.00 1.31 33.75
N ALA A 372 -11.95 1.95 34.29
CA ALA A 372 -11.93 2.40 35.67
C ALA A 372 -12.72 3.68 35.94
N THR A 373 -12.83 4.61 34.95
CA THR A 373 -13.24 5.99 35.22
C THR A 373 -14.38 6.53 34.37
N ALA A 374 -14.61 5.99 33.17
CA ALA A 374 -15.53 6.56 32.18
C ALA A 374 -17.01 6.32 32.46
N ALA A 375 -17.86 7.07 31.76
CA ALA A 375 -19.31 6.85 31.71
C ALA A 375 -19.66 5.52 31.03
N PRO A 376 -20.86 4.94 31.29
CA PRO A 376 -21.22 3.61 30.79
C PRO A 376 -21.05 3.37 29.28
N PRO A 377 -21.39 4.28 28.37
CA PRO A 377 -21.17 4.06 26.93
C PRO A 377 -19.68 3.85 26.58
N ASP A 378 -18.82 4.76 27.02
CA ASP A 378 -17.37 4.69 26.76
C ASP A 378 -16.73 3.45 27.40
N ARG A 379 -17.20 3.02 28.55
CA ARG A 379 -16.73 1.80 29.23
C ARG A 379 -17.03 0.55 28.39
N ARG A 380 -18.23 0.45 27.78
CA ARG A 380 -18.57 -0.69 26.93
C ARG A 380 -17.70 -0.74 25.68
N GLU A 381 -17.53 0.39 25.01
CA GLU A 381 -16.66 0.48 23.85
C GLU A 381 -15.20 0.18 24.21
N ALA A 382 -14.70 0.71 25.33
CA ALA A 382 -13.36 0.40 25.83
C ALA A 382 -13.19 -1.09 26.14
N ALA A 383 -14.21 -1.76 26.67
CA ALA A 383 -14.18 -3.21 26.91
C ALA A 383 -14.08 -3.99 25.58
N VAL A 384 -14.78 -3.56 24.53
CA VAL A 384 -14.67 -4.17 23.19
C VAL A 384 -13.27 -3.99 22.63
N VAL A 385 -12.66 -2.81 22.77
CA VAL A 385 -11.28 -2.53 22.31
C VAL A 385 -10.29 -3.42 23.09
N ALA A 386 -10.39 -3.46 24.42
CA ALA A 386 -9.52 -4.29 25.25
C ALA A 386 -9.68 -5.79 24.92
N ALA A 387 -10.92 -6.27 24.77
CA ALA A 387 -11.21 -7.65 24.42
C ALA A 387 -10.55 -8.03 23.07
N THR A 388 -10.69 -7.15 22.06
CA THR A 388 -10.09 -7.40 20.74
C THR A 388 -8.56 -7.42 20.82
N ALA A 389 -7.95 -6.48 21.52
CA ALA A 389 -6.50 -6.44 21.68
C ALA A 389 -5.97 -7.69 22.41
N LEU A 390 -6.69 -8.18 23.43
CA LEU A 390 -6.37 -9.42 24.14
C LEU A 390 -6.49 -10.66 23.24
N ALA A 391 -7.50 -10.70 22.36
CA ALA A 391 -7.66 -11.79 21.39
C ALA A 391 -6.45 -11.88 20.45
N HIS A 392 -5.98 -10.75 19.92
CA HIS A 392 -4.77 -10.69 19.08
C HIS A 392 -3.51 -11.18 19.79
N ARG A 393 -3.44 -10.99 21.11
CA ARG A 393 -2.33 -11.45 21.97
C ARG A 393 -2.46 -12.89 22.45
N GLY A 394 -3.53 -13.59 22.05
CA GLY A 394 -3.78 -14.96 22.44
C GLY A 394 -4.48 -15.13 23.80
N HIS A 395 -4.85 -14.04 24.47
CA HIS A 395 -5.60 -14.11 25.73
C HIS A 395 -7.11 -14.25 25.50
N VAL A 396 -7.48 -15.25 24.68
CA VAL A 396 -8.87 -15.42 24.18
C VAL A 396 -9.87 -15.60 25.33
N GLY A 397 -9.54 -16.33 26.39
CA GLY A 397 -10.44 -16.51 27.54
C GLY A 397 -10.82 -15.17 28.21
N ARG A 398 -9.83 -14.31 28.46
CA ARG A 398 -10.08 -12.96 29.01
C ARG A 398 -10.82 -12.04 28.03
N SER A 399 -10.53 -12.18 26.75
CA SER A 399 -11.25 -11.49 25.70
C SER A 399 -12.74 -11.85 25.73
N VAL A 400 -13.09 -13.13 25.88
CA VAL A 400 -14.47 -13.61 26.00
C VAL A 400 -15.19 -12.98 27.20
N GLU A 401 -14.53 -12.91 28.36
CA GLU A 401 -15.12 -12.30 29.56
C GLU A 401 -15.46 -10.82 29.34
N LEU A 402 -14.53 -10.04 28.74
CA LEU A 402 -14.76 -8.63 28.44
C LEU A 402 -15.84 -8.42 27.38
N TYR A 403 -15.91 -9.24 26.34
CA TYR A 403 -16.98 -9.17 25.35
C TYR A 403 -18.35 -9.48 25.95
N ARG A 404 -18.45 -10.50 26.83
CA ARG A 404 -19.68 -10.81 27.58
C ARG A 404 -20.11 -9.64 28.47
N TRP A 405 -19.12 -9.02 29.13
CA TRP A 405 -19.39 -7.85 29.98
C TRP A 405 -19.86 -6.63 29.17
N ALA A 406 -19.30 -6.39 27.98
CA ALA A 406 -19.70 -5.29 27.10
C ALA A 406 -21.15 -5.42 26.62
N GLY A 407 -21.61 -6.65 26.35
CA GLY A 407 -23.02 -7.00 26.12
C GLY A 407 -23.64 -6.42 24.85
N THR A 408 -22.86 -5.88 23.91
CA THR A 408 -23.38 -5.43 22.61
C THR A 408 -23.61 -6.64 21.69
N ALA A 409 -24.45 -6.51 20.66
CA ALA A 409 -24.76 -7.59 19.73
C ALA A 409 -23.53 -8.19 19.05
N SER A 410 -22.60 -7.34 18.61
CA SER A 410 -21.34 -7.77 18.02
C SER A 410 -20.40 -8.39 19.05
N ALA A 411 -20.30 -7.82 20.26
CA ALA A 411 -19.48 -8.34 21.33
C ALA A 411 -19.93 -9.74 21.77
N THR A 412 -21.24 -9.97 21.90
CA THR A 412 -21.81 -11.30 22.23
C THR A 412 -21.44 -12.32 21.15
N SER A 413 -21.51 -11.94 19.88
CA SER A 413 -21.09 -12.80 18.76
C SER A 413 -19.59 -13.13 18.83
N PHE A 414 -18.73 -12.15 19.09
CA PHE A 414 -17.27 -12.37 19.24
C PHE A 414 -16.94 -13.18 20.48
N ALA A 415 -17.70 -13.01 21.58
CA ALA A 415 -17.57 -13.87 22.76
C ALA A 415 -17.87 -15.33 22.42
N THR A 416 -18.88 -15.59 21.58
CA THR A 416 -19.20 -16.95 21.10
C THR A 416 -18.05 -17.54 20.27
N VAL A 417 -17.50 -16.79 19.33
CA VAL A 417 -16.35 -17.22 18.52
C VAL A 417 -15.16 -17.56 19.41
N GLY A 418 -14.83 -16.70 20.38
CA GLY A 418 -13.72 -16.93 21.32
C GLY A 418 -13.97 -18.12 22.26
N ALA A 419 -15.21 -18.34 22.74
CA ALA A 419 -15.57 -19.48 23.58
C ALA A 419 -15.36 -20.80 22.82
N ILE A 420 -15.87 -20.89 21.59
CA ILE A 420 -15.64 -22.07 20.72
C ILE A 420 -14.15 -22.26 20.45
N ALA A 421 -13.41 -21.18 20.18
CA ALA A 421 -11.97 -21.25 19.95
C ALA A 421 -11.19 -21.86 21.14
N THR A 422 -11.70 -21.68 22.38
CA THR A 422 -11.11 -22.23 23.62
C THR A 422 -11.72 -23.55 24.08
N GLY A 423 -12.67 -24.12 23.31
CA GLY A 423 -13.26 -25.43 23.57
C GLY A 423 -14.51 -25.41 24.47
N ASP A 424 -15.23 -24.30 24.51
CA ASP A 424 -16.49 -24.13 25.24
C ASP A 424 -17.66 -24.02 24.25
N LEU A 425 -18.46 -25.12 24.15
CA LEU A 425 -19.70 -25.17 23.37
C LEU A 425 -20.97 -24.81 24.18
N GLY A 426 -20.84 -24.66 25.50
CA GLY A 426 -21.97 -24.37 26.40
C GLY A 426 -22.55 -22.97 26.22
N VAL A 427 -21.93 -22.14 25.40
CA VAL A 427 -22.43 -20.81 25.08
C VAL A 427 -23.46 -20.90 23.96
N THR A 428 -24.70 -21.12 24.32
CA THR A 428 -25.85 -20.96 23.43
C THR A 428 -25.97 -19.48 23.06
N ALA A 429 -25.47 -19.12 21.92
CA ALA A 429 -25.70 -17.77 21.41
C ALA A 429 -26.99 -17.75 20.56
N GLU A 430 -28.10 -18.11 21.16
CA GLU A 430 -29.34 -17.45 20.76
C GLU A 430 -29.38 -16.12 21.50
N PRO A 431 -29.32 -14.97 20.80
CA PRO A 431 -29.79 -13.76 21.44
C PRO A 431 -31.19 -14.04 21.96
N PRO A 432 -31.54 -13.61 23.17
CA PRO A 432 -32.90 -13.80 23.66
C PRO A 432 -33.84 -13.23 22.58
N PRO A 433 -34.98 -13.90 22.31
CA PRO A 433 -35.93 -13.44 21.32
C PRO A 433 -36.46 -12.04 21.75
N GLY A 434 -36.07 -11.02 20.95
CA GLY A 434 -36.24 -9.62 21.30
C GLY A 434 -34.91 -9.07 21.81
N ASP A 435 -34.23 -8.28 20.99
CA ASP A 435 -32.98 -7.61 21.35
C ASP A 435 -33.20 -6.73 22.60
N PRO A 436 -32.70 -7.11 23.80
CA PRO A 436 -32.94 -6.34 25.02
C PRO A 436 -32.20 -5.00 25.03
N THR A 437 -31.29 -4.78 24.05
CA THR A 437 -30.49 -3.55 23.94
C THR A 437 -31.15 -2.52 23.06
N GLY A 438 -32.12 -2.88 22.22
CA GLY A 438 -32.72 -1.97 21.23
C GLY A 438 -31.74 -1.45 20.19
N GLU A 439 -30.57 -2.12 20.04
CA GLU A 439 -29.56 -1.72 19.07
C GLU A 439 -30.04 -1.99 17.63
N PRO A 440 -29.89 -1.03 16.71
CA PRO A 440 -30.24 -1.25 15.31
C PRO A 440 -29.37 -2.34 14.71
N SER A 441 -29.94 -3.15 13.81
CA SER A 441 -29.18 -4.17 13.07
C SER A 441 -28.22 -3.52 12.07
N THR A 442 -26.95 -3.35 12.47
CA THR A 442 -25.91 -2.82 11.61
C THR A 442 -25.28 -3.92 10.75
N MET A 443 -24.61 -3.53 9.64
CA MET A 443 -23.83 -4.47 8.82
C MET A 443 -22.75 -5.16 9.65
N HIS A 444 -22.09 -4.44 10.56
CA HIS A 444 -21.10 -4.97 11.47
C HIS A 444 -21.66 -6.03 12.43
N ALA A 445 -22.79 -5.74 13.07
CA ALA A 445 -23.46 -6.70 13.98
C ALA A 445 -23.96 -7.95 13.22
N SER A 446 -24.47 -7.77 12.01
CA SER A 446 -24.90 -8.87 11.15
C SER A 446 -23.73 -9.75 10.71
N ALA A 447 -22.60 -9.14 10.33
CA ALA A 447 -21.37 -9.86 9.99
C ALA A 447 -20.80 -10.62 11.21
N ALA A 448 -20.80 -10.01 12.40
CA ALA A 448 -20.36 -10.67 13.63
C ALA A 448 -21.23 -11.89 13.96
N ARG A 449 -22.55 -11.76 13.83
CA ARG A 449 -23.50 -12.88 14.05
C ARG A 449 -23.27 -14.01 13.05
N LEU A 450 -23.17 -13.71 11.75
CA LEU A 450 -22.88 -14.73 10.73
C LEU A 450 -21.52 -15.40 10.98
N THR A 451 -20.55 -14.64 11.46
CA THR A 451 -19.24 -15.20 11.84
C THR A 451 -19.38 -16.22 12.98
N ALA A 452 -20.12 -15.87 14.03
CA ALA A 452 -20.38 -16.79 15.15
C ALA A 452 -21.14 -18.03 14.70
N THR A 453 -22.15 -17.88 13.82
CA THR A 453 -22.87 -19.00 13.21
C THR A 453 -21.93 -19.88 12.42
N GLY A 454 -21.13 -19.33 11.52
CA GLY A 454 -20.19 -20.10 10.69
C GLY A 454 -19.12 -20.84 11.51
N VAL A 455 -18.61 -20.22 12.57
CA VAL A 455 -17.66 -20.89 13.48
C VAL A 455 -18.35 -22.04 14.24
N ARG A 456 -19.58 -21.87 14.70
CA ARG A 456 -20.35 -22.94 15.32
C ARG A 456 -20.61 -24.08 14.34
N ASP A 457 -21.05 -23.77 13.13
CA ASP A 457 -21.31 -24.78 12.09
C ASP A 457 -20.02 -25.51 11.69
N SER A 458 -18.85 -24.87 11.79
CA SER A 458 -17.55 -25.54 11.53
C SER A 458 -17.21 -26.63 12.56
N VAL A 459 -17.82 -26.60 13.73
CA VAL A 459 -17.62 -27.59 14.81
C VAL A 459 -18.75 -28.60 14.84
N SER A 460 -20.01 -28.20 14.66
CA SER A 460 -21.17 -29.04 14.89
C SER A 460 -22.07 -29.24 13.68
N GLY A 461 -21.81 -28.53 12.57
CA GLY A 461 -22.65 -28.55 11.38
C GLY A 461 -21.94 -29.05 10.12
N PRO A 462 -22.58 -28.90 8.95
CA PRO A 462 -21.96 -29.20 7.67
C PRO A 462 -20.88 -28.21 7.31
N PRO A 463 -19.70 -28.63 6.79
CA PRO A 463 -18.59 -27.74 6.37
C PRO A 463 -19.02 -26.67 5.35
N THR A 464 -19.95 -27.00 4.47
CA THR A 464 -20.49 -26.10 3.44
C THR A 464 -21.31 -24.97 4.02
N ALA A 465 -22.11 -25.23 5.08
CA ALA A 465 -22.89 -24.21 5.78
C ALA A 465 -21.96 -23.24 6.52
N ALA A 466 -20.96 -23.79 7.22
CA ALA A 466 -19.91 -23.02 7.90
C ALA A 466 -19.21 -22.05 6.94
N LEU A 467 -18.72 -22.58 5.82
CA LEU A 467 -18.00 -21.78 4.81
C LEU A 467 -18.92 -20.72 4.18
N SER A 468 -20.16 -21.07 3.86
CA SER A 468 -21.14 -20.13 3.29
C SER A 468 -21.43 -18.96 4.23
N ALA A 469 -21.67 -19.23 5.53
CA ALA A 469 -21.94 -18.20 6.54
C ALA A 469 -20.73 -17.25 6.70
N LEU A 470 -19.51 -17.79 6.75
CA LEU A 470 -18.29 -16.99 6.90
C LEU A 470 -17.99 -16.15 5.64
N VAL A 471 -18.23 -16.68 4.43
CA VAL A 471 -18.09 -15.91 3.18
C VAL A 471 -19.12 -14.80 3.10
N GLN A 472 -20.36 -15.03 3.51
CA GLN A 472 -21.39 -14.00 3.58
C GLN A 472 -21.02 -12.91 4.61
N ALA A 473 -20.53 -13.31 5.79
CA ALA A 473 -20.05 -12.37 6.80
C ALA A 473 -18.89 -11.48 6.27
N ALA A 474 -17.95 -12.06 5.54
CA ALA A 474 -16.87 -11.33 4.91
C ALA A 474 -17.38 -10.30 3.89
N ALA A 475 -18.34 -10.71 3.04
CA ALA A 475 -18.92 -9.83 2.02
C ALA A 475 -19.67 -8.62 2.62
N LEU A 476 -20.29 -8.77 3.78
CA LEU A 476 -20.96 -7.65 4.47
C LEU A 476 -19.99 -6.56 4.93
N LEU A 477 -18.73 -6.88 5.20
CA LEU A 477 -17.73 -5.91 5.66
C LEU A 477 -16.91 -5.27 4.52
N GLU A 478 -17.00 -5.76 3.28
CA GLU A 478 -16.22 -5.23 2.17
C GLU A 478 -16.45 -3.73 1.88
N PRO A 479 -17.70 -3.21 1.93
CA PRO A 479 -17.94 -1.81 1.60
C PRO A 479 -17.39 -0.82 2.63
N ASP A 480 -17.42 -1.17 3.93
CA ASP A 480 -17.14 -0.22 5.04
C ASP A 480 -16.42 -0.85 6.23
N GLY A 481 -15.70 -1.93 5.99
CA GLY A 481 -15.01 -2.66 7.06
C GLY A 481 -13.64 -2.13 7.44
N ARG A 482 -13.15 -1.02 6.89
CA ARG A 482 -11.80 -0.48 7.14
C ARG A 482 -11.58 -0.10 8.61
N ALA A 483 -12.57 0.52 9.23
CA ALA A 483 -12.55 0.90 10.63
C ALA A 483 -13.13 -0.18 11.57
N ALA A 484 -13.42 -1.38 11.07
CA ALA A 484 -13.93 -2.47 11.88
C ALA A 484 -12.81 -3.09 12.72
N LEU A 485 -12.91 -2.95 14.03
CA LEU A 485 -11.99 -3.61 14.96
C LEU A 485 -12.49 -5.04 15.23
N LEU A 486 -11.73 -6.03 14.77
CA LEU A 486 -12.11 -7.45 14.74
C LEU A 486 -11.11 -8.31 15.52
N PRO A 487 -11.55 -9.29 16.35
CA PRO A 487 -10.64 -10.25 16.99
C PRO A 487 -9.98 -11.21 15.98
N ASP A 488 -10.70 -11.64 14.98
CA ASP A 488 -10.26 -12.16 13.69
C ASP A 488 -11.29 -11.78 12.64
N SER A 489 -10.88 -11.65 11.37
CA SER A 489 -11.84 -11.25 10.34
C SER A 489 -12.65 -12.44 9.85
N PRO A 490 -13.92 -12.24 9.45
CA PRO A 490 -14.69 -13.29 8.81
C PRO A 490 -13.99 -13.88 7.59
N ALA A 491 -13.24 -13.05 6.85
CA ALA A 491 -12.45 -13.48 5.69
C ALA A 491 -11.30 -14.43 6.09
N ALA A 492 -10.62 -14.15 7.20
CA ALA A 492 -9.57 -15.04 7.71
C ALA A 492 -10.13 -16.38 8.17
N LEU A 493 -11.27 -16.36 8.89
CA LEU A 493 -11.93 -17.57 9.35
C LEU A 493 -12.54 -18.38 8.18
N ALA A 494 -13.10 -17.69 7.17
CA ALA A 494 -13.54 -18.33 5.93
C ALA A 494 -12.37 -19.00 5.20
N ALA A 495 -11.22 -18.33 5.11
CA ALA A 495 -10.05 -18.90 4.49
C ALA A 495 -9.51 -20.12 5.24
N LEU A 496 -9.45 -20.10 6.58
CA LEU A 496 -9.08 -21.26 7.38
C LEU A 496 -10.05 -22.43 7.16
N THR A 497 -11.35 -22.16 7.22
CA THR A 497 -12.38 -23.20 6.97
C THR A 497 -12.26 -23.74 5.55
N ALA A 498 -12.03 -22.89 4.55
CA ALA A 498 -11.86 -23.29 3.15
C ALA A 498 -10.61 -24.16 2.96
N VAL A 499 -9.49 -23.84 3.62
CA VAL A 499 -8.28 -24.68 3.62
C VAL A 499 -8.56 -26.05 4.19
N HIS A 500 -9.35 -26.13 5.27
CA HIS A 500 -9.78 -27.40 5.88
C HIS A 500 -10.80 -28.19 5.03
N CYS A 501 -11.46 -27.54 4.09
CA CYS A 501 -12.35 -28.17 3.11
C CYS A 501 -11.64 -28.55 1.80
N GLY A 502 -10.39 -28.11 1.59
CA GLY A 502 -9.69 -28.24 0.31
C GLY A 502 -10.14 -27.24 -0.76
N GLU A 503 -10.85 -26.18 -0.37
CA GLU A 503 -11.40 -25.14 -1.26
C GLU A 503 -10.48 -23.92 -1.33
N LEU A 504 -9.22 -24.12 -1.79
CA LEU A 504 -8.17 -23.09 -1.75
C LEU A 504 -8.50 -21.87 -2.62
N GLU A 505 -9.24 -22.03 -3.72
CA GLU A 505 -9.66 -20.90 -4.57
C GLU A 505 -10.65 -19.98 -3.86
N ILE A 506 -11.54 -20.55 -3.03
CA ILE A 506 -12.48 -19.77 -2.22
C ILE A 506 -11.68 -18.98 -1.17
N ALA A 507 -10.73 -19.64 -0.49
CA ALA A 507 -9.85 -19.00 0.49
C ALA A 507 -9.10 -17.79 -0.12
N GLU A 508 -8.51 -17.99 -1.30
CA GLU A 508 -7.73 -16.95 -1.99
C GLU A 508 -8.61 -15.76 -2.41
N ARG A 509 -9.78 -16.03 -3.00
CA ARG A 509 -10.71 -14.98 -3.43
C ARG A 509 -11.23 -14.13 -2.27
N VAL A 510 -11.59 -14.76 -1.15
CA VAL A 510 -12.09 -14.05 0.03
C VAL A 510 -11.01 -13.17 0.64
N LEU A 511 -9.77 -13.67 0.78
CA LEU A 511 -8.65 -12.90 1.28
C LEU A 511 -8.26 -11.75 0.34
N HIS A 512 -8.32 -11.97 -0.98
CA HIS A 512 -8.05 -10.92 -1.96
C HIS A 512 -9.05 -9.77 -1.84
N ARG A 513 -10.36 -10.07 -1.75
CA ARG A 513 -11.42 -9.08 -1.59
C ARG A 513 -11.29 -8.32 -0.26
N ALA A 514 -10.99 -9.02 0.83
CA ALA A 514 -10.79 -8.38 2.14
C ALA A 514 -9.58 -7.42 2.14
N LEU A 515 -8.50 -7.78 1.46
CA LEU A 515 -7.33 -6.90 1.29
C LEU A 515 -7.65 -5.68 0.40
N ALA A 516 -8.37 -5.88 -0.71
CA ALA A 516 -8.78 -4.80 -1.61
C ALA A 516 -9.74 -3.82 -0.91
N GLY A 517 -10.69 -4.32 -0.09
CA GLY A 517 -11.58 -3.51 0.74
C GLY A 517 -10.93 -2.91 1.98
N GLY A 518 -9.71 -3.33 2.34
CA GLY A 518 -9.02 -2.87 3.54
C GLY A 518 -9.69 -3.30 4.85
N VAL A 519 -10.44 -4.42 4.86
CA VAL A 519 -11.22 -4.89 6.01
C VAL A 519 -10.35 -5.08 7.26
N GLY A 520 -10.72 -4.43 8.38
CA GLY A 520 -10.00 -4.47 9.65
C GLY A 520 -8.68 -3.68 9.64
N GLY A 521 -8.46 -2.84 8.62
CA GLY A 521 -7.31 -1.93 8.52
C GLY A 521 -5.94 -2.62 8.48
N PRO A 522 -4.87 -1.91 8.86
CA PRO A 522 -3.51 -2.44 8.86
C PRO A 522 -3.33 -3.69 9.73
N LEU A 523 -4.08 -3.80 10.82
CA LEU A 523 -4.00 -4.93 11.75
C LEU A 523 -4.40 -6.25 11.07
N MET A 524 -5.55 -6.27 10.37
CA MET A 524 -6.03 -7.47 9.68
C MET A 524 -5.31 -7.72 8.35
N ALA A 525 -4.81 -6.69 7.68
CA ALA A 525 -4.09 -6.86 6.41
C ALA A 525 -2.90 -7.81 6.53
N ARG A 526 -2.18 -7.80 7.67
CA ARG A 526 -1.08 -8.74 7.95
C ARG A 526 -1.58 -10.16 8.07
N ARG A 527 -2.68 -10.37 8.80
CA ARG A 527 -3.35 -11.67 8.96
C ARG A 527 -3.76 -12.24 7.60
N HIS A 528 -4.39 -11.45 6.75
CA HIS A 528 -4.81 -11.88 5.41
C HIS A 528 -3.62 -12.28 4.53
N ARG A 529 -2.52 -11.51 4.54
CA ARG A 529 -1.30 -11.83 3.78
C ARG A 529 -0.62 -13.12 4.29
N LEU A 530 -0.62 -13.36 5.61
CA LEU A 530 -0.11 -14.61 6.18
C LEU A 530 -0.92 -15.82 5.70
N LEU A 531 -2.24 -15.73 5.67
CA LEU A 531 -3.07 -16.81 5.17
C LEU A 531 -2.92 -17.00 3.65
N GLN A 532 -2.69 -15.95 2.86
CA GLN A 532 -2.31 -16.09 1.46
C GLN A 532 -0.96 -16.82 1.31
N ALA A 533 0.04 -16.47 2.14
CA ALA A 533 1.32 -17.17 2.15
C ALA A 533 1.16 -18.65 2.56
N TRP A 534 0.23 -18.95 3.47
CA TRP A 534 -0.11 -20.32 3.85
C TRP A 534 -0.67 -21.11 2.66
N ILE A 535 -1.63 -20.57 1.93
CA ILE A 535 -2.23 -21.21 0.75
C ILE A 535 -1.15 -21.51 -0.30
N LEU A 536 -0.30 -20.54 -0.62
CA LEU A 536 0.82 -20.73 -1.55
C LEU A 536 1.77 -21.84 -1.09
N MET A 537 2.10 -21.89 0.22
CA MET A 537 2.93 -22.92 0.80
C MET A 537 2.30 -24.32 0.65
N VAL A 538 1.01 -24.46 0.91
CA VAL A 538 0.29 -25.74 0.80
C VAL A 538 0.25 -26.23 -0.64
N ARG A 539 0.05 -25.34 -1.60
CA ARG A 539 0.15 -25.64 -3.04
C ARG A 539 1.56 -26.06 -3.47
N GLY A 540 2.58 -25.77 -2.67
CA GLY A 540 3.98 -26.01 -3.01
C GLY A 540 4.68 -24.85 -3.72
N GLU A 541 4.05 -23.71 -3.84
CA GLU A 541 4.57 -22.48 -4.42
C GLU A 541 5.47 -21.74 -3.41
N THR A 542 6.57 -22.39 -3.01
CA THR A 542 7.41 -21.99 -1.87
C THR A 542 8.09 -20.64 -2.08
N HIS A 543 8.44 -20.27 -3.31
CA HIS A 543 9.04 -18.96 -3.62
C HIS A 543 8.01 -17.84 -3.43
N ALA A 544 6.83 -17.97 -4.02
CA ALA A 544 5.75 -17.01 -3.87
C ALA A 544 5.28 -16.86 -2.41
N ALA A 545 5.25 -18.00 -1.66
CA ALA A 545 4.95 -17.97 -0.23
C ALA A 545 5.98 -17.15 0.56
N THR A 546 7.28 -17.29 0.24
CA THR A 546 8.36 -16.53 0.87
C THR A 546 8.27 -15.04 0.55
N GLU A 547 8.02 -14.67 -0.71
CA GLU A 547 7.82 -13.28 -1.12
C GLU A 547 6.61 -12.67 -0.43
N ARG A 548 5.49 -13.40 -0.37
CA ARG A 548 4.29 -12.94 0.33
C ARG A 548 4.55 -12.74 1.83
N LEU A 549 5.26 -13.65 2.47
CA LEU A 549 5.63 -13.54 3.87
C LEU A 549 6.53 -12.32 4.13
N ALA A 550 7.45 -12.00 3.24
CA ALA A 550 8.31 -10.83 3.36
C ALA A 550 7.48 -9.52 3.39
N THR A 551 6.38 -9.44 2.64
CA THR A 551 5.51 -8.25 2.65
C THR A 551 4.81 -7.99 3.98
N VAL A 552 4.72 -8.97 4.88
CA VAL A 552 4.07 -8.82 6.19
C VAL A 552 4.93 -8.05 7.18
N THR A 553 6.26 -8.06 7.01
CA THR A 553 7.24 -7.47 7.94
C THR A 553 7.92 -6.21 7.39
N LEU A 554 7.50 -5.70 6.24
CA LEU A 554 8.13 -4.53 5.57
C LEU A 554 8.09 -3.25 6.41
N ASP A 555 7.11 -3.08 7.28
CA ASP A 555 6.95 -1.88 8.12
C ASP A 555 7.79 -1.92 9.42
N GLY A 556 8.59 -2.95 9.62
CA GLY A 556 9.47 -3.11 10.79
C GLY A 556 8.76 -3.33 12.12
N ARG A 557 7.42 -3.40 12.15
CA ARG A 557 6.66 -3.65 13.38
C ARG A 557 6.67 -5.13 13.73
N GLN A 558 6.73 -5.43 15.02
CA GLN A 558 6.62 -6.81 15.51
C GLN A 558 5.22 -7.37 15.23
N LEU A 559 5.16 -8.66 14.91
CA LEU A 559 3.90 -9.40 14.77
C LEU A 559 3.35 -9.76 16.15
N GLU A 560 2.03 -9.69 16.28
CA GLU A 560 1.33 -10.22 17.46
C GLU A 560 1.46 -11.76 17.54
N SER A 561 1.25 -12.32 18.73
CA SER A 561 1.61 -13.72 19.03
C SER A 561 1.00 -14.74 18.06
N ARG A 562 -0.28 -14.58 17.68
CA ARG A 562 -0.95 -15.46 16.70
C ARG A 562 -0.29 -15.36 15.31
N ASP A 563 -0.05 -14.17 14.83
CA ASP A 563 0.52 -13.94 13.50
C ASP A 563 2.00 -14.33 13.46
N LEU A 564 2.71 -14.18 14.58
CA LEU A 564 4.08 -14.67 14.76
C LEU A 564 4.14 -16.22 14.63
N LEU A 565 3.18 -16.93 15.25
CA LEU A 565 3.07 -18.38 15.16
C LEU A 565 2.83 -18.85 13.70
N PHE A 566 1.90 -18.20 12.99
CA PHE A 566 1.68 -18.48 11.56
C PHE A 566 2.92 -18.20 10.71
N ALA A 567 3.58 -17.06 10.91
CA ALA A 567 4.79 -16.71 10.16
C ALA A 567 5.92 -17.70 10.41
N ALA A 568 6.09 -18.17 11.66
CA ALA A 568 7.08 -19.20 12.00
C ALA A 568 6.76 -20.53 11.34
N ALA A 569 5.50 -20.97 11.39
CA ALA A 569 5.08 -22.23 10.77
C ALA A 569 5.22 -22.18 9.24
N ILE A 570 4.92 -21.05 8.58
CA ILE A 570 5.12 -20.88 7.13
C ILE A 570 6.62 -21.01 6.79
N ARG A 571 7.51 -20.33 7.54
CA ARG A 571 8.97 -20.48 7.30
C ARG A 571 9.44 -21.91 7.43
N MET A 572 8.98 -22.63 8.47
CA MET A 572 9.33 -24.05 8.68
C MET A 572 8.75 -24.93 7.57
N GLY A 573 7.48 -24.69 7.20
CA GLY A 573 6.81 -25.42 6.13
C GLY A 573 7.45 -25.22 4.76
N VAL A 574 7.88 -24.00 4.42
CA VAL A 574 8.62 -23.68 3.20
C VAL A 574 10.00 -24.37 3.21
N SER A 575 10.75 -24.24 4.32
CA SER A 575 12.08 -24.89 4.44
C SER A 575 11.98 -26.40 4.32
N ARG A 576 10.94 -27.01 4.92
CA ARG A 576 10.66 -28.44 4.81
C ARG A 576 10.37 -28.86 3.37
N ARG A 577 9.55 -28.13 2.64
CA ARG A 577 9.18 -28.42 1.24
C ARG A 577 10.34 -28.22 0.29
N ASN A 578 11.22 -27.28 0.57
CA ASN A 578 12.46 -27.06 -0.18
C ASN A 578 13.59 -28.03 0.22
N SER A 579 13.35 -28.87 1.22
CA SER A 579 14.38 -29.81 1.78
C SER A 579 15.60 -29.04 2.34
N ASP A 580 15.43 -27.81 2.82
CA ASP A 580 16.48 -27.00 3.44
C ASP A 580 16.56 -27.29 4.95
N LEU A 581 17.36 -28.27 5.32
CA LEU A 581 17.58 -28.64 6.73
C LEU A 581 18.31 -27.54 7.49
N GLY A 582 19.17 -26.80 6.82
CA GLY A 582 19.92 -25.69 7.43
C GLY A 582 18.97 -24.58 7.89
N ALA A 583 18.04 -24.16 7.02
CA ALA A 583 17.03 -23.18 7.38
C ALA A 583 16.07 -23.68 8.48
N LEU A 584 15.69 -24.97 8.44
CA LEU A 584 14.90 -25.57 9.51
C LEU A 584 15.62 -25.49 10.87
N LYS A 585 16.89 -25.88 10.93
CA LYS A 585 17.69 -25.81 12.17
C LYS A 585 17.83 -24.37 12.68
N ARG A 586 18.12 -23.42 11.80
CA ARG A 586 18.28 -22.00 12.17
C ARG A 586 16.98 -21.38 12.68
N GLY A 587 15.84 -21.69 12.05
CA GLY A 587 14.53 -21.12 12.41
C GLY A 587 13.84 -21.79 13.59
N TRP A 588 14.27 -22.99 14.02
CA TRP A 588 13.55 -23.80 14.98
C TRP A 588 13.38 -23.14 16.36
N GLY A 589 14.43 -22.50 16.87
CA GLY A 589 14.37 -21.78 18.14
C GLY A 589 13.30 -20.68 18.16
N GLN A 590 13.20 -19.90 17.08
CA GLN A 590 12.17 -18.86 16.93
C GLN A 590 10.77 -19.50 16.79
N ALA A 591 10.65 -20.64 16.14
CA ALA A 591 9.38 -21.34 16.01
C ALA A 591 8.87 -21.85 17.37
N LEU A 592 9.75 -22.41 18.20
CA LEU A 592 9.42 -22.80 19.58
C LEU A 592 9.00 -21.61 20.43
N GLU A 593 9.72 -20.49 20.32
CA GLU A 593 9.36 -19.27 21.04
C GLU A 593 7.95 -18.77 20.64
N ALA A 594 7.61 -18.85 19.35
CA ALA A 594 6.29 -18.48 18.88
C ALA A 594 5.18 -19.39 19.44
N VAL A 595 5.44 -20.71 19.56
CA VAL A 595 4.50 -21.65 20.21
C VAL A 595 4.29 -21.32 21.68
N VAL A 596 5.38 -21.00 22.42
CA VAL A 596 5.30 -20.66 23.84
C VAL A 596 4.50 -19.36 24.07
N ARG A 597 4.61 -18.42 23.16
CA ARG A 597 3.97 -17.09 23.27
C ARG A 597 2.46 -17.11 22.97
N HIS A 598 1.96 -18.12 22.27
CA HIS A 598 0.55 -18.18 21.88
C HIS A 598 -0.11 -19.45 22.43
N PRO A 599 -1.10 -19.32 23.33
CA PRO A 599 -1.86 -20.46 23.81
C PRO A 599 -2.58 -21.21 22.66
N VAL A 600 -2.70 -22.53 22.79
CA VAL A 600 -3.37 -23.36 21.79
C VAL A 600 -4.86 -23.05 21.74
N ASP A 601 -5.34 -22.67 20.59
CA ASP A 601 -6.75 -22.47 20.27
C ASP A 601 -7.14 -23.18 18.95
N LEU A 602 -8.43 -23.23 18.64
CA LEU A 602 -8.95 -23.91 17.46
C LEU A 602 -8.34 -23.40 16.14
N PHE A 603 -8.10 -22.10 16.03
CA PHE A 603 -7.65 -21.44 14.82
C PHE A 603 -6.13 -21.52 14.60
N THR A 604 -5.40 -22.08 15.57
CA THR A 604 -3.93 -22.25 15.54
C THR A 604 -3.47 -23.70 15.42
N LEU A 605 -4.40 -24.64 15.23
CA LEU A 605 -4.07 -26.07 15.04
C LEU A 605 -3.27 -26.34 13.75
N LEU A 606 -3.53 -25.58 12.67
CA LEU A 606 -2.75 -25.70 11.41
C LEU A 606 -1.26 -25.39 11.61
N PRO A 607 -0.86 -24.22 12.14
CA PRO A 607 0.56 -23.94 12.39
C PRO A 607 1.17 -24.93 13.40
N LEU A 608 0.44 -25.37 14.40
CA LEU A 608 0.92 -26.39 15.35
C LEU A 608 1.22 -27.71 14.66
N GLY A 609 0.35 -28.17 13.74
CA GLY A 609 0.57 -29.37 12.95
C GLY A 609 1.79 -29.29 12.03
N GLU A 610 1.98 -28.18 11.32
CA GLU A 610 3.17 -27.98 10.46
C GLU A 610 4.47 -27.97 11.29
N LEU A 611 4.45 -27.35 12.47
CA LEU A 611 5.59 -27.35 13.38
C LEU A 611 5.86 -28.73 13.97
N ALA A 612 4.83 -29.57 14.22
CA ALA A 612 5.02 -30.95 14.64
C ALA A 612 5.80 -31.77 13.59
N ILE A 613 5.47 -31.61 12.31
CA ILE A 613 6.23 -32.28 11.23
C ILE A 613 7.69 -31.77 11.18
N ALA A 614 7.89 -30.45 11.35
CA ALA A 614 9.24 -29.88 11.37
C ALA A 614 10.04 -30.39 12.58
N GLY A 615 9.45 -30.43 13.77
CA GLY A 615 10.05 -30.96 14.99
C GLY A 615 10.43 -32.45 14.87
N ALA A 616 9.53 -33.27 14.31
CA ALA A 616 9.81 -34.68 14.03
C ALA A 616 11.01 -34.86 13.08
N ARG A 617 11.09 -34.03 12.03
CA ARG A 617 12.22 -34.04 11.09
C ARG A 617 13.56 -33.63 11.72
N LEU A 618 13.52 -32.75 12.72
CA LEU A 618 14.70 -32.30 13.47
C LEU A 618 15.06 -33.23 14.64
N GLY A 619 14.20 -34.23 14.98
CA GLY A 619 14.37 -35.08 16.15
C GLY A 619 14.04 -34.37 17.48
N ASP A 620 13.27 -33.33 17.45
CA ASP A 620 12.94 -32.47 18.61
C ASP A 620 11.41 -32.32 18.84
N LEU A 621 10.63 -33.32 18.41
CA LEU A 621 9.16 -33.31 18.55
C LEU A 621 8.70 -33.26 20.01
N ALA A 622 9.46 -33.87 20.94
CA ALA A 622 9.12 -33.91 22.35
C ALA A 622 8.86 -32.52 23.00
N ARG A 623 9.51 -31.48 22.49
CA ARG A 623 9.28 -30.07 22.98
C ARG A 623 7.90 -29.54 22.59
N LEU A 624 7.26 -30.08 21.56
CA LEU A 624 5.91 -29.68 21.13
C LEU A 624 4.81 -30.57 21.76
N GLU A 625 5.17 -31.69 22.36
CA GLU A 625 4.19 -32.67 22.88
C GLU A 625 3.19 -32.04 23.87
N PRO A 626 3.57 -31.16 24.82
CA PRO A 626 2.60 -30.50 25.70
C PRO A 626 1.51 -29.72 24.96
N TYR A 627 1.88 -29.06 23.86
CA TYR A 627 0.96 -28.25 23.03
C TYR A 627 0.10 -29.13 22.13
N LEU A 628 0.63 -30.24 21.61
CA LEU A 628 -0.13 -31.25 20.87
C LEU A 628 -1.17 -31.93 21.76
N ILE A 629 -0.82 -32.23 23.03
CA ILE A 629 -1.78 -32.73 24.03
C ILE A 629 -2.91 -31.73 24.27
N GLN A 630 -2.58 -30.45 24.44
CA GLN A 630 -3.57 -29.37 24.59
C GLN A 630 -4.48 -29.26 23.35
N GLY A 631 -3.93 -29.36 22.14
CA GLY A 631 -4.71 -29.37 20.90
C GLY A 631 -5.66 -30.55 20.80
N ARG A 632 -5.23 -31.76 21.16
CA ARG A 632 -6.09 -32.95 21.22
C ARG A 632 -7.17 -32.82 22.28
N ALA A 633 -6.83 -32.35 23.48
CA ALA A 633 -7.79 -32.09 24.56
C ALA A 633 -8.82 -31.01 24.19
N LEU A 634 -8.42 -29.98 23.46
CA LEU A 634 -9.31 -28.96 22.92
C LEU A 634 -10.31 -29.57 21.94
N LEU A 635 -9.84 -30.36 20.97
CA LEU A 635 -10.71 -31.04 19.99
C LEU A 635 -11.67 -32.00 20.69
N SER A 636 -11.19 -32.76 21.68
CA SER A 636 -12.05 -33.69 22.44
C SER A 636 -13.16 -32.95 23.21
N ARG A 637 -12.90 -31.78 23.80
CA ARG A 637 -13.95 -30.95 24.42
C ARG A 637 -15.00 -30.46 23.42
N LEU A 638 -14.62 -30.29 22.17
CA LEU A 638 -15.52 -29.89 21.07
C LEU A 638 -16.21 -31.08 20.39
N GLY A 639 -16.00 -32.35 20.88
CA GLY A 639 -16.56 -33.54 20.28
C GLY A 639 -15.78 -34.08 19.09
N ASP A 640 -14.50 -33.79 19.00
CA ASP A 640 -13.57 -34.16 17.91
C ASP A 640 -14.08 -33.79 16.50
N PRO A 641 -14.44 -32.52 16.25
CA PRO A 641 -15.03 -32.08 14.98
C PRO A 641 -14.13 -32.41 13.80
N PRO A 642 -14.60 -33.19 12.79
CA PRO A 642 -13.77 -33.67 11.70
C PRO A 642 -13.11 -32.57 10.88
N LEU A 643 -13.78 -31.43 10.68
CA LEU A 643 -13.22 -30.28 9.95
C LEU A 643 -11.88 -29.84 10.54
N TRP A 644 -11.74 -29.80 11.86
CA TRP A 644 -10.55 -29.32 12.56
C TRP A 644 -9.57 -30.43 12.96
N SER A 645 -10.10 -31.67 13.26
CA SER A 645 -9.27 -32.80 13.68
C SER A 645 -8.51 -33.45 12.52
N VAL A 646 -9.09 -33.54 11.32
CA VAL A 646 -8.48 -34.17 10.15
C VAL A 646 -7.12 -33.57 9.77
N PRO A 647 -6.93 -32.23 9.63
CA PRO A 647 -5.63 -31.66 9.30
C PRO A 647 -4.57 -31.89 10.39
N LEU A 648 -4.97 -31.83 11.66
CA LEU A 648 -4.05 -32.12 12.78
C LEU A 648 -3.64 -33.61 12.81
N ARG A 649 -4.58 -34.54 12.57
CA ARG A 649 -4.30 -35.99 12.45
C ARG A 649 -3.40 -36.27 11.25
N TRP A 650 -3.61 -35.63 10.12
CA TRP A 650 -2.73 -35.72 8.95
C TRP A 650 -1.29 -35.27 9.26
N SER A 651 -1.14 -34.16 9.97
CA SER A 651 0.17 -33.68 10.42
C SER A 651 0.82 -34.69 11.42
N GLY A 652 0.03 -35.20 12.35
CA GLY A 652 0.48 -36.23 13.31
C GLY A 652 0.96 -37.52 12.63
N LEU A 653 0.24 -37.98 11.61
CA LEU A 653 0.67 -39.11 10.78
C LEU A 653 2.05 -38.86 10.18
N HIS A 654 2.26 -37.68 9.57
CA HIS A 654 3.57 -37.37 8.97
C HIS A 654 4.68 -37.25 10.03
N ALA A 655 4.36 -36.72 11.22
CA ALA A 655 5.31 -36.69 12.32
C ALA A 655 5.66 -38.11 12.79
N ALA A 656 4.70 -39.03 12.97
CA ALA A 656 4.91 -40.42 13.35
C ALA A 656 5.72 -41.20 12.30
N ILE A 657 5.50 -40.94 11.02
CA ILE A 657 6.32 -41.53 9.93
C ILE A 657 7.78 -41.06 10.05
N LEU A 658 8.04 -39.79 10.37
CA LEU A 658 9.38 -39.23 10.51
C LEU A 658 10.11 -39.73 11.77
N THR A 659 9.38 -39.98 12.86
CA THR A 659 9.93 -40.52 14.11
C THR A 659 10.01 -42.07 14.10
N ALA A 660 9.55 -42.73 13.01
CA ALA A 660 9.50 -44.18 12.87
C ALA A 660 8.64 -44.85 13.98
N GLU A 661 7.48 -44.31 14.28
CA GLU A 661 6.52 -44.80 15.27
C GLU A 661 5.29 -45.43 14.56
N PRO A 662 5.34 -46.71 14.12
CA PRO A 662 4.27 -47.28 13.32
C PRO A 662 2.93 -47.43 14.06
N ALA A 663 2.93 -47.68 15.36
CA ALA A 663 1.71 -47.76 16.17
C ALA A 663 0.96 -46.42 16.21
N THR A 664 1.68 -45.31 16.42
CA THR A 664 1.14 -43.97 16.40
C THR A 664 0.63 -43.59 15.01
N ALA A 665 1.34 -44.01 13.96
CA ALA A 665 0.89 -43.81 12.57
C ALA A 665 -0.45 -44.52 12.31
N ASP A 666 -0.58 -45.80 12.74
CA ASP A 666 -1.83 -46.58 12.61
C ASP A 666 -3.01 -45.99 13.39
N GLU A 667 -2.77 -45.40 14.56
CA GLU A 667 -3.78 -44.66 15.32
C GLU A 667 -4.31 -43.44 14.52
N HIS A 668 -3.40 -42.68 13.90
CA HIS A 668 -3.79 -41.55 13.07
C HIS A 668 -4.57 -42.01 11.84
N VAL A 669 -4.16 -43.06 11.16
CA VAL A 669 -4.88 -43.61 10.00
C VAL A 669 -6.28 -44.08 10.40
N THR A 670 -6.42 -44.77 11.52
CA THR A 670 -7.72 -45.21 12.02
C THR A 670 -8.66 -44.05 12.28
N ALA A 671 -8.16 -42.98 12.92
CA ALA A 671 -8.95 -41.78 13.18
C ALA A 671 -9.33 -41.06 11.89
N LEU A 672 -8.44 -40.99 10.89
CA LEU A 672 -8.70 -40.39 9.59
C LEU A 672 -9.75 -41.18 8.80
N LEU A 673 -9.69 -42.50 8.81
CA LEU A 673 -10.68 -43.36 8.18
C LEU A 673 -12.06 -43.21 8.83
N ALA A 674 -12.14 -43.11 10.16
CA ALA A 674 -13.40 -42.84 10.86
C ALA A 674 -14.04 -41.51 10.50
N ALA A 675 -13.24 -40.50 10.08
CA ALA A 675 -13.72 -39.19 9.67
C ALA A 675 -14.04 -39.07 8.16
N ALA A 676 -13.76 -40.13 7.36
CA ALA A 676 -13.81 -40.06 5.90
C ALA A 676 -15.15 -39.62 5.30
N ASP A 677 -16.26 -40.02 5.92
CA ASP A 677 -17.62 -39.71 5.43
C ASP A 677 -18.06 -38.25 5.69
N HIS A 678 -17.27 -37.50 6.47
CA HIS A 678 -17.64 -36.13 6.83
C HIS A 678 -17.55 -35.13 5.67
N SER A 679 -16.55 -35.27 4.81
CA SER A 679 -16.34 -34.38 3.67
C SER A 679 -15.47 -35.03 2.59
N ARG A 680 -15.52 -34.51 1.35
CA ARG A 680 -14.61 -34.92 0.27
C ARG A 680 -13.15 -34.79 0.67
N TYR A 681 -12.77 -33.72 1.36
CA TYR A 681 -11.42 -33.52 1.87
C TYR A 681 -11.00 -34.62 2.84
N ALA A 682 -11.86 -34.93 3.82
CA ALA A 682 -11.60 -36.01 4.79
C ALA A 682 -11.43 -37.36 4.11
N ALA A 683 -12.29 -37.70 3.14
CA ALA A 683 -12.19 -38.94 2.37
C ALA A 683 -10.85 -39.05 1.61
N VAL A 684 -10.44 -37.98 0.95
CA VAL A 684 -9.15 -37.92 0.21
C VAL A 684 -7.96 -38.10 1.14
N VAL A 685 -7.96 -37.37 2.27
CA VAL A 685 -6.89 -37.46 3.26
C VAL A 685 -6.81 -38.85 3.91
N ALA A 686 -7.96 -39.46 4.21
CA ALA A 686 -8.02 -40.82 4.75
C ALA A 686 -7.47 -41.87 3.77
N ALA A 687 -7.86 -41.80 2.50
CA ALA A 687 -7.34 -42.70 1.46
C ALA A 687 -5.83 -42.53 1.26
N ALA A 688 -5.36 -41.28 1.29
CA ALA A 688 -3.94 -40.98 1.20
C ALA A 688 -3.16 -41.46 2.43
N ALA A 689 -3.71 -41.36 3.63
CA ALA A 689 -3.11 -41.83 4.87
C ALA A 689 -2.94 -43.35 4.84
N GLN A 690 -3.95 -44.06 4.39
CA GLN A 690 -3.89 -45.53 4.22
C GLN A 690 -2.80 -45.90 3.19
N SER A 691 -2.81 -45.26 2.04
CA SER A 691 -1.79 -45.48 1.00
C SER A 691 -0.37 -45.22 1.51
N TRP A 692 -0.14 -44.18 2.32
CA TRP A 692 1.14 -43.89 2.94
C TRP A 692 1.66 -45.05 3.79
N VAL A 693 0.84 -45.61 4.68
CA VAL A 693 1.24 -46.67 5.59
C VAL A 693 1.46 -47.97 4.80
N GLU A 694 0.63 -48.30 3.82
CA GLU A 694 0.82 -49.44 2.92
C GLU A 694 2.15 -49.33 2.14
N VAL A 695 2.42 -48.17 1.54
CA VAL A 695 3.68 -47.92 0.84
C VAL A 695 4.90 -48.06 1.76
N LEU A 696 4.81 -47.63 3.02
CA LEU A 696 5.90 -47.74 3.99
C LEU A 696 6.14 -49.20 4.40
N ARG A 697 5.11 -50.06 4.40
CA ARG A 697 5.19 -51.49 4.64
C ARG A 697 5.70 -52.28 3.44
N GLY A 698 5.87 -51.61 2.28
CA GLY A 698 6.31 -52.27 1.05
C GLY A 698 5.16 -52.79 0.17
N ASP A 699 3.92 -52.60 0.59
CA ASP A 699 2.73 -52.95 -0.18
C ASP A 699 2.32 -51.76 -1.05
N VAL A 700 2.73 -51.77 -2.32
CA VAL A 700 2.54 -50.67 -3.25
C VAL A 700 1.53 -51.04 -4.33
N ASP A 701 0.28 -50.64 -4.16
CA ASP A 701 -0.73 -50.67 -5.22
C ASP A 701 -0.62 -49.35 -6.06
N PRO A 702 -0.11 -49.39 -7.29
CA PRO A 702 0.13 -48.20 -8.07
C PRO A 702 -1.16 -47.42 -8.44
N ILE A 703 -2.27 -48.14 -8.61
CA ILE A 703 -3.57 -47.53 -8.98
C ILE A 703 -4.14 -46.75 -7.78
N ARG A 704 -4.12 -47.36 -6.60
CA ARG A 704 -4.60 -46.72 -5.36
C ARG A 704 -3.71 -45.52 -5.01
N VAL A 705 -2.40 -45.65 -5.09
CA VAL A 705 -1.45 -44.56 -4.82
C VAL A 705 -1.66 -43.40 -5.80
N GLU A 706 -1.81 -43.67 -7.11
CA GLU A 706 -2.07 -42.65 -8.10
C GLU A 706 -3.40 -41.93 -7.82
N ALA A 707 -4.47 -42.65 -7.52
CA ALA A 707 -5.77 -42.07 -7.18
C ALA A 707 -5.69 -41.21 -5.91
N ALA A 708 -5.02 -41.67 -4.87
CA ALA A 708 -4.81 -40.89 -3.65
C ALA A 708 -3.95 -39.64 -3.87
N ALA A 709 -2.88 -39.74 -4.65
CA ALA A 709 -1.99 -38.64 -4.97
C ALA A 709 -2.71 -37.54 -5.79
N ARG A 710 -3.51 -37.96 -6.79
CA ARG A 710 -4.36 -37.03 -7.55
C ARG A 710 -5.45 -36.39 -6.67
N GLY A 711 -6.09 -37.18 -5.81
CA GLY A 711 -7.07 -36.68 -4.84
C GLY A 711 -6.46 -35.59 -3.93
N LEU A 712 -5.26 -35.78 -3.39
CA LEU A 712 -4.55 -34.76 -2.61
C LEU A 712 -4.29 -33.49 -3.45
N HIS A 713 -3.86 -33.66 -4.69
CA HIS A 713 -3.61 -32.53 -5.60
C HIS A 713 -4.91 -31.73 -5.84
N ASP A 714 -6.02 -32.41 -6.14
CA ASP A 714 -7.32 -31.78 -6.41
C ASP A 714 -7.91 -31.05 -5.18
N THR A 715 -7.47 -31.40 -3.99
CA THR A 715 -7.83 -30.69 -2.74
C THR A 715 -6.78 -29.64 -2.33
N GLY A 716 -5.81 -29.36 -3.22
CA GLY A 716 -4.79 -28.32 -3.01
C GLY A 716 -3.54 -28.79 -2.25
N LEU A 717 -3.48 -30.05 -1.79
CA LEU A 717 -2.29 -30.65 -1.16
C LEU A 717 -1.31 -31.18 -2.22
N CYS A 718 -0.95 -30.29 -3.18
CA CYS A 718 -0.20 -30.65 -4.39
C CYS A 718 1.17 -31.27 -4.07
N TRP A 719 1.87 -30.66 -3.09
CA TRP A 719 3.18 -31.14 -2.66
C TRP A 719 3.10 -32.53 -2.01
N ASP A 720 2.07 -32.75 -1.17
CA ASP A 720 1.88 -34.02 -0.47
C ASP A 720 1.50 -35.16 -1.45
N GLY A 721 0.68 -34.87 -2.46
CA GLY A 721 0.34 -35.80 -3.54
C GLY A 721 1.57 -36.24 -4.34
N ALA A 722 2.36 -35.26 -4.78
CA ALA A 722 3.59 -35.54 -5.52
C ALA A 722 4.59 -36.36 -4.68
N ARG A 723 4.66 -36.08 -3.38
CA ARG A 723 5.54 -36.81 -2.45
C ARG A 723 5.07 -38.23 -2.22
N LEU A 724 3.77 -38.51 -2.09
CA LEU A 724 3.21 -39.85 -1.97
C LEU A 724 3.57 -40.69 -3.19
N ALA A 725 3.28 -40.20 -4.39
CA ALA A 725 3.60 -40.88 -5.65
C ALA A 725 5.12 -41.14 -5.79
N GLY A 726 5.94 -40.16 -5.45
CA GLY A 726 7.41 -40.30 -5.48
C GLY A 726 7.95 -41.37 -4.50
N GLN A 727 7.41 -41.43 -3.29
CA GLN A 727 7.81 -42.41 -2.28
C GLN A 727 7.36 -43.83 -2.65
N ALA A 728 6.19 -43.99 -3.21
CA ALA A 728 5.72 -45.28 -3.73
C ALA A 728 6.59 -45.74 -4.90
N ALA A 729 6.97 -44.86 -5.80
CA ALA A 729 7.86 -45.20 -6.91
C ALA A 729 9.24 -45.71 -6.46
N ILE A 730 9.76 -45.20 -5.34
CA ILE A 730 11.05 -45.62 -4.78
C ILE A 730 10.94 -47.00 -4.13
N ARG A 731 9.79 -47.40 -3.58
CA ARG A 731 9.58 -48.61 -2.79
C ARG A 731 9.01 -49.75 -3.60
N THR A 732 8.42 -49.55 -4.75
CA THR A 732 7.95 -50.66 -5.61
C THR A 732 9.07 -51.36 -6.28
N ALA A 733 8.98 -52.73 -6.32
CA ALA A 733 9.87 -53.59 -7.08
C ALA A 733 9.45 -53.67 -8.55
N ASP A 734 8.22 -53.35 -8.91
CA ASP A 734 7.71 -53.36 -10.27
C ASP A 734 8.20 -52.16 -11.07
N ARG A 735 9.00 -52.42 -12.13
CA ARG A 735 9.56 -51.36 -12.99
C ARG A 735 8.47 -50.54 -13.73
N ARG A 736 7.37 -51.17 -14.10
CA ARG A 736 6.25 -50.50 -14.80
C ARG A 736 5.52 -49.59 -13.84
N ALA A 737 5.20 -50.08 -12.67
CA ALA A 737 4.60 -49.30 -11.60
C ALA A 737 5.49 -48.10 -11.19
N MET A 738 6.80 -48.30 -11.06
CA MET A 738 7.76 -47.24 -10.78
C MET A 738 7.72 -46.12 -11.83
N THR A 739 7.69 -46.49 -13.13
CA THR A 739 7.63 -45.47 -14.20
C THR A 739 6.33 -44.66 -14.13
N THR A 740 5.18 -45.34 -14.01
CA THR A 740 3.86 -44.69 -13.90
C THR A 740 3.80 -43.73 -12.70
N LEU A 741 4.26 -44.15 -11.53
CA LEU A 741 4.26 -43.35 -10.31
C LEU A 741 5.23 -42.15 -10.38
N LEU A 742 6.39 -42.32 -11.05
CA LEU A 742 7.30 -41.19 -11.30
C LEU A 742 6.71 -40.16 -12.29
N GLU A 743 5.99 -40.62 -13.30
CA GLU A 743 5.27 -39.74 -14.23
C GLU A 743 4.15 -39.01 -13.51
N CYS A 744 3.39 -39.71 -12.67
CA CYS A 744 2.39 -39.07 -11.80
C CYS A 744 3.02 -38.01 -10.89
N ALA A 745 4.09 -38.35 -10.17
CA ALA A 745 4.79 -37.40 -9.31
C ALA A 745 5.27 -36.14 -10.05
N ARG A 746 5.80 -36.27 -11.27
CA ARG A 746 6.24 -35.16 -12.12
C ARG A 746 5.05 -34.34 -12.62
N ALA A 747 3.95 -34.97 -13.03
CA ALA A 747 2.74 -34.30 -13.46
C ALA A 747 2.16 -33.42 -12.33
N LEU A 748 2.15 -33.95 -11.09
CA LEU A 748 1.66 -33.24 -9.91
C LEU A 748 2.62 -32.16 -9.39
N GLN A 749 3.91 -32.22 -9.76
CA GLN A 749 4.89 -31.15 -9.52
C GLN A 749 4.92 -30.10 -10.64
N GLY A 750 4.15 -30.31 -11.71
CA GLY A 750 4.18 -29.56 -12.95
C GLY A 750 3.88 -28.07 -12.74
N ARG A 751 4.64 -27.25 -13.48
CA ARG A 751 4.45 -25.81 -13.64
C ARG A 751 3.00 -25.48 -13.99
N PRO A 752 2.46 -24.35 -13.52
CA PRO A 752 1.17 -23.85 -13.98
C PRO A 752 1.22 -23.70 -15.50
N SER A 753 0.31 -24.37 -16.21
CA SER A 753 0.13 -24.31 -17.66
C SER A 753 -0.39 -22.91 -18.02
N GLY A 754 0.49 -22.02 -18.46
CA GLY A 754 0.15 -20.65 -18.82
C GLY A 754 1.31 -19.86 -19.42
N GLY A 755 2.03 -20.42 -20.41
CA GLY A 755 2.98 -19.69 -21.23
C GLY A 755 3.39 -20.50 -22.45
N PRO A 756 3.54 -19.92 -23.67
CA PRO A 756 3.87 -20.65 -24.88
C PRO A 756 5.23 -21.33 -24.73
N ALA A 757 5.30 -22.58 -25.17
CA ALA A 757 6.52 -23.39 -25.20
C ALA A 757 7.63 -22.66 -25.96
N PRO A 758 8.83 -22.50 -25.43
CA PRO A 758 9.96 -22.12 -26.25
C PRO A 758 10.41 -23.34 -27.09
N ALA A 759 10.50 -23.10 -28.39
CA ALA A 759 11.00 -24.02 -29.39
C ALA A 759 12.36 -24.57 -29.00
N THR A 760 12.51 -25.86 -29.22
CA THR A 760 13.81 -26.59 -29.23
C THR A 760 14.82 -25.87 -30.10
N GLY A 761 15.92 -25.48 -29.50
CA GLY A 761 17.10 -25.02 -30.27
C GLY A 761 18.16 -24.35 -29.40
N ALA A 762 19.33 -25.02 -29.42
CA ALA A 762 20.64 -24.52 -29.04
C ALA A 762 20.98 -24.42 -27.54
N SER A 763 21.85 -25.39 -27.17
CA SER A 763 22.80 -25.26 -26.06
C SER A 763 23.61 -23.97 -26.15
N THR A 764 23.29 -23.03 -25.29
CA THR A 764 24.21 -21.92 -24.99
C THR A 764 24.86 -22.17 -23.63
N THR A 765 26.11 -22.47 -23.69
CA THR A 765 27.05 -22.50 -22.60
C THR A 765 27.00 -21.19 -21.81
N ARG A 766 26.40 -21.21 -20.63
CA ARG A 766 26.48 -20.06 -19.73
C ARG A 766 27.84 -20.07 -19.06
N VAL A 767 28.64 -19.10 -19.41
CA VAL A 767 29.95 -18.83 -18.82
C VAL A 767 29.79 -18.70 -17.29
N ALA A 768 30.51 -19.59 -16.58
CA ALA A 768 30.61 -19.56 -15.13
C ALA A 768 31.33 -18.29 -14.68
N GLY A 769 30.68 -17.48 -13.83
CA GLY A 769 31.35 -16.50 -13.00
C GLY A 769 32.18 -17.19 -11.91
N PRO A 770 33.03 -16.44 -11.18
CA PRO A 770 34.11 -17.06 -10.37
C PRO A 770 33.56 -17.93 -9.24
N THR A 771 34.12 -19.10 -9.14
CA THR A 771 33.92 -20.22 -8.22
C THR A 771 33.79 -19.76 -6.75
N GLN A 772 32.60 -19.85 -6.19
CA GLN A 772 32.45 -20.05 -4.75
C GLN A 772 32.83 -21.50 -4.44
N GLN A 773 33.92 -21.71 -3.69
CA GLN A 773 34.44 -23.02 -3.23
C GLN A 773 33.59 -23.55 -2.07
N GLY A 774 32.27 -23.75 -2.22
CA GLY A 774 31.42 -24.29 -1.17
C GLY A 774 30.47 -25.36 -1.72
N LEU A 775 30.09 -26.33 -0.87
CA LEU A 775 29.03 -27.29 -1.14
C LEU A 775 27.69 -26.58 -1.13
N SER A 776 26.72 -27.03 -1.94
CA SER A 776 25.32 -26.56 -1.81
C SER A 776 24.73 -27.11 -0.50
N ASP A 777 23.68 -26.44 0.03
CA ASP A 777 23.01 -26.86 1.27
C ASP A 777 22.58 -28.34 1.21
N ARG A 778 22.10 -28.81 0.07
CA ARG A 778 21.74 -30.21 -0.13
C ARG A 778 22.93 -31.16 -0.13
N GLU A 779 24.05 -30.74 -0.66
CA GLU A 779 25.30 -31.50 -0.62
C GLU A 779 25.85 -31.55 0.81
N TYR A 780 25.65 -30.50 1.63
CA TYR A 780 25.99 -30.50 3.06
C TYR A 780 25.14 -31.52 3.85
N GLU A 781 23.83 -31.58 3.61
CA GLU A 781 22.95 -32.56 4.25
C GLU A 781 23.39 -34.01 3.95
N VAL A 782 23.70 -34.27 2.67
CA VAL A 782 24.22 -35.57 2.27
C VAL A 782 25.57 -35.81 2.92
N ALA A 783 26.46 -34.83 2.98
CA ALA A 783 27.80 -34.95 3.57
C ALA A 783 27.73 -35.25 5.08
N GLU A 784 26.88 -34.60 5.85
CA GLU A 784 26.66 -34.87 7.27
C GLU A 784 26.26 -36.34 7.52
N LEU A 785 25.33 -36.84 6.70
CA LEU A 785 24.81 -38.21 6.85
C LEU A 785 25.82 -39.25 6.38
N VAL A 786 26.62 -38.93 5.35
CA VAL A 786 27.74 -39.77 4.91
C VAL A 786 28.83 -39.83 5.99
N LEU A 787 29.12 -38.71 6.66
CA LEU A 787 30.08 -38.67 7.77
C LEU A 787 29.55 -39.38 9.03
N ALA A 788 28.24 -39.43 9.22
CA ALA A 788 27.58 -40.23 10.27
C ALA A 788 27.60 -41.72 10.00
N GLY A 789 28.14 -42.14 8.85
CA GLY A 789 28.34 -43.57 8.48
C GLY A 789 27.11 -44.26 7.90
N LEU A 790 26.05 -43.52 7.52
CA LEU A 790 24.84 -44.08 6.93
C LEU A 790 25.11 -44.58 5.50
N THR A 791 24.45 -45.67 5.13
CA THR A 791 24.45 -46.19 3.73
C THR A 791 23.66 -45.23 2.82
N TYR A 792 23.92 -45.23 1.53
CA TYR A 792 23.18 -44.41 0.55
C TYR A 792 21.68 -44.70 0.55
N ARG A 793 21.26 -45.89 0.95
CA ARG A 793 19.86 -46.26 1.10
C ARG A 793 19.26 -45.59 2.33
N GLU A 794 19.90 -45.64 3.48
CA GLU A 794 19.47 -44.99 4.72
C GLU A 794 19.46 -43.48 4.59
N ILE A 795 20.44 -42.89 3.90
CA ILE A 795 20.47 -41.46 3.56
C ILE A 795 19.30 -41.11 2.64
N GLY A 796 19.04 -41.96 1.63
CA GLY A 796 17.91 -41.79 0.73
C GLY A 796 16.57 -41.80 1.46
N ASP A 797 16.38 -42.79 2.35
CA ASP A 797 15.18 -42.89 3.19
C ASP A 797 15.03 -41.68 4.11
N ARG A 798 16.11 -41.20 4.73
CA ARG A 798 16.09 -40.04 5.65
C ARG A 798 15.88 -38.70 4.95
N LEU A 799 16.40 -38.57 3.74
CA LEU A 799 16.28 -37.33 2.93
C LEU A 799 15.15 -37.39 1.90
N PHE A 800 14.42 -38.52 1.86
CA PHE A 800 13.34 -38.79 0.89
C PHE A 800 13.77 -38.65 -0.57
N ILE A 801 14.95 -39.20 -0.91
CA ILE A 801 15.48 -39.26 -2.26
C ILE A 801 15.97 -40.70 -2.55
N SER A 802 16.12 -41.05 -3.84
CA SER A 802 16.64 -42.38 -4.18
C SER A 802 18.10 -42.55 -3.76
N ALA A 803 18.53 -43.81 -3.40
CA ALA A 803 19.93 -44.12 -3.14
C ALA A 803 20.83 -43.69 -4.30
N LYS A 804 20.33 -43.78 -5.54
CA LYS A 804 21.04 -43.31 -6.75
C LYS A 804 21.18 -41.79 -6.81
N THR A 805 20.21 -41.04 -6.29
CA THR A 805 20.30 -39.57 -6.17
C THR A 805 21.36 -39.21 -5.12
N VAL A 806 21.45 -39.93 -4.01
CA VAL A 806 22.52 -39.76 -3.01
C VAL A 806 23.89 -40.07 -3.63
N GLU A 807 24.00 -41.13 -4.39
CA GLU A 807 25.23 -41.48 -5.13
C GLU A 807 25.65 -40.35 -6.10
N HIS A 808 24.69 -39.76 -6.83
CA HIS A 808 24.92 -38.60 -7.70
C HIS A 808 25.39 -37.39 -6.94
N HIS A 809 24.81 -37.07 -5.76
CA HIS A 809 25.30 -35.98 -4.92
C HIS A 809 26.73 -36.24 -4.46
N VAL A 810 27.06 -37.43 -4.01
CA VAL A 810 28.41 -37.80 -3.55
C VAL A 810 29.40 -37.74 -4.72
N ALA A 811 29.02 -38.22 -5.92
CA ALA A 811 29.86 -38.13 -7.11
C ALA A 811 30.10 -36.67 -7.52
N ARG A 812 29.06 -35.81 -7.43
CA ARG A 812 29.18 -34.35 -7.74
C ARG A 812 30.06 -33.65 -6.74
N MET A 813 29.93 -33.92 -5.43
CA MET A 813 30.82 -33.42 -4.39
C MET A 813 32.27 -33.82 -4.64
N ARG A 814 32.51 -35.10 -4.96
CA ARG A 814 33.85 -35.60 -5.28
C ARG A 814 34.47 -34.86 -6.46
N ASN A 815 33.70 -34.64 -7.54
CA ASN A 815 34.18 -33.94 -8.72
C ASN A 815 34.43 -32.45 -8.45
N ARG A 816 33.54 -31.81 -7.68
CA ARG A 816 33.68 -30.38 -7.33
C ARG A 816 34.86 -30.11 -6.40
N LEU A 817 35.07 -30.97 -5.43
CA LEU A 817 36.21 -30.91 -4.50
C LEU A 817 37.49 -31.51 -5.05
N ASN A 818 37.44 -32.02 -6.28
CA ASN A 818 38.57 -32.62 -6.99
C ASN A 818 39.27 -33.76 -6.20
N CYS A 819 38.49 -34.62 -5.52
CA CYS A 819 39.01 -35.68 -4.69
C CYS A 819 39.29 -36.96 -5.53
N ALA A 820 40.48 -37.51 -5.39
CA ALA A 820 40.89 -38.70 -6.13
C ALA A 820 40.20 -39.98 -5.61
N ASN A 821 39.90 -40.07 -4.31
CA ASN A 821 39.30 -41.23 -3.68
C ASN A 821 38.29 -40.87 -2.58
N ARG A 822 37.57 -41.89 -2.09
CA ARG A 822 36.53 -41.73 -1.05
C ARG A 822 37.10 -41.28 0.29
N THR A 823 38.29 -41.69 0.65
CA THR A 823 38.94 -41.33 1.93
C THR A 823 39.30 -39.86 1.93
N GLU A 824 39.79 -39.32 0.83
CA GLU A 824 40.10 -37.91 0.65
C GLU A 824 38.82 -37.06 0.68
N LEU A 825 37.75 -37.51 0.02
CA LEU A 825 36.45 -36.85 0.09
C LEU A 825 35.93 -36.76 1.54
N LEU A 826 35.98 -37.86 2.31
CA LEU A 826 35.52 -37.87 3.71
C LEU A 826 36.37 -36.95 4.61
N ALA A 827 37.67 -36.84 4.37
CA ALA A 827 38.54 -35.93 5.09
C ALA A 827 38.17 -34.46 4.82
N LEU A 828 37.99 -34.09 3.57
CA LEU A 828 37.58 -32.72 3.17
C LEU A 828 36.16 -32.39 3.63
N LEU A 829 35.22 -33.32 3.55
CA LEU A 829 33.84 -33.10 4.05
C LEU A 829 33.83 -32.86 5.56
N ARG A 830 34.67 -33.56 6.36
CA ARG A 830 34.79 -33.30 7.81
C ARG A 830 35.25 -31.87 8.09
N THR A 831 36.23 -31.35 7.35
CA THR A 831 36.70 -29.98 7.49
C THR A 831 35.62 -28.98 7.13
N LEU A 832 34.98 -29.14 5.97
CA LEU A 832 33.93 -28.22 5.48
C LEU A 832 32.69 -28.22 6.40
N VAL A 833 32.31 -29.37 6.97
CA VAL A 833 31.16 -29.43 7.91
C VAL A 833 31.56 -28.83 9.27
N ALA A 834 32.82 -29.00 9.71
CA ALA A 834 33.31 -28.39 10.95
C ALA A 834 33.44 -26.84 10.83
N ASP A 835 33.95 -26.34 9.70
CA ASP A 835 34.10 -24.91 9.44
C ASP A 835 32.73 -24.21 9.41
N ARG A 836 31.73 -24.83 8.80
CA ARG A 836 30.38 -24.33 8.80
C ARG A 836 29.74 -24.29 10.21
N ALA A 837 30.04 -25.29 11.03
CA ALA A 837 29.60 -25.33 12.42
C ALA A 837 30.27 -24.23 13.26
N SER A 838 31.51 -23.87 12.95
CA SER A 838 32.27 -22.80 13.61
C SER A 838 31.80 -21.41 13.19
N ASP A 839 31.49 -21.18 11.93
CA ASP A 839 30.95 -19.91 11.40
C ASP A 839 29.55 -19.61 11.97
N THR A 840 28.76 -20.63 12.26
CA THR A 840 27.46 -20.46 12.94
C THR A 840 27.58 -20.18 14.45
N ALA A 841 28.71 -20.51 15.10
CA ALA A 841 28.96 -20.25 16.50
C ALA A 841 29.63 -18.88 16.77
N GLY A 842 30.14 -18.20 15.73
CA GLY A 842 31.03 -17.04 15.84
C GLY A 842 30.39 -15.65 15.58
N GLN A 843 29.10 -15.53 15.35
CA GLN A 843 28.49 -14.20 15.25
C GLN A 843 28.02 -13.69 16.63
N PRO A 844 28.68 -12.66 17.20
CA PRO A 844 28.21 -12.08 18.45
C PRO A 844 26.91 -11.29 18.18
N TRP A 845 25.94 -11.50 19.08
CA TRP A 845 24.69 -10.79 19.19
C TRP A 845 24.92 -9.27 19.27
N PRO A 846 24.23 -8.42 18.48
CA PRO A 846 24.31 -6.98 18.64
C PRO A 846 23.74 -6.59 20.00
N GLN A 847 24.60 -6.16 20.90
CA GLN A 847 24.21 -5.55 22.18
C GLN A 847 23.39 -4.29 21.90
N ARG A 848 22.14 -4.28 22.34
CA ARG A 848 21.31 -3.08 22.41
C ARG A 848 21.98 -2.09 23.35
N ALA A 849 22.37 -0.94 22.82
CA ALA A 849 22.63 0.23 23.62
C ALA A 849 21.31 0.68 24.26
N VAL A 850 21.27 0.63 25.58
CA VAL A 850 20.27 1.29 26.44
C VAL A 850 20.52 2.80 26.33
N ARG A 851 19.62 3.56 25.73
CA ARG A 851 19.32 4.96 26.07
C ARG A 851 17.86 5.26 25.75
#